data_c8f84bdae99655a46d30286ff70ae1ba
#
_entry.id   c8f84bdae99655a46d30286ff70ae1ba
#
_cell.length_a   1.000
_cell.length_b   1.000
_cell.length_c   1.000
_cell.angle_alpha   90.00
_cell.angle_beta   90.00
_cell.angle_gamma   90.00
#
_symmetry.space_group_name_H-M   'P 1'
#
loop_
_entity.id
_entity.type
_entity.pdbx_description
1 polymer ?
#
loop_
_entity_poly.entity_id
_entity_poly.type
_entity_poly.pdbx_seq_one_letter_code
_entity_poly.pdbx_strand_id
1 'polypeptide(L)'
;MKFNNPIFRKARVITSPFTWLVIVVCLGLNFGVSYLASSTLHGIGVMLYLDCIFTILVSCIYGYFPGLIVGMGTNLLNCIFDGDSIYYAFISGFIAIAAGLMMRTGMFRKWWGYILAILVFSFLGGGVGSVVTYFLYGQDVDVITPSLCADLYNNFGMTPFWASYFANSLWDLLDKTITMAIVLVVFLLYPKNEKAIEFFPNTFMLRKPWNEPVKRKFYEETSIHSLDFKIIAIMSVAYTLLGVAVASVLGFSYQNNAFDEAGEDAKQYATAVTYVVDGDEVNLWIAHSEEIHQNPSAYGYANTFTGLESIKISNEKVLDVYVFTTDGTTVLDLKFGMDYLGKPLPHGDEYEEFMKNDAIETYVTHNGEHGHFFSYYCPIKDSSGNTVAYAVANIDASKINIQVYSNAVRILAIEAFVFLIGGAVLIHNIRYFFIVPLKIVDSEIRAYEAIGPKKWLTSKARKSLVKLRGKDEISSLSSISHSTMDLAAESILKIEEQAAKLIATQKGVVFALAEIIESRDKCTADHTTRTAMYSSMIANELVKEGKYPDVLTEEFLENFAIAAALHDVGKIKIPDAILNKPGKLTKEEFDVMKEHTLEGEKIIELALQDIGASSEYLTTAKQVSGGHHERWDGTGYPRGLKGDETPLCARIVAIADVLDALTCRRPYKEPWPFEKALATIQEESGTHFDPELVDAFMAIKDDVQAFLNKK
;
A
#
# COMPACT_ATOMS: atom_id res chain seq x y z
N MET A 1 27.81 -0.42 -3.37
CA MET A 1 26.88 0.43 -2.60
C MET A 1 25.78 -0.44 -2.03
N LYS A 2 25.79 -0.67 -0.72
CA LYS A 2 24.71 -1.43 -0.04
C LYS A 2 23.55 -0.49 0.18
N PHE A 3 22.54 -0.55 -0.68
CA PHE A 3 21.29 0.19 -0.48
C PHE A 3 20.50 -0.48 0.65
N ASN A 4 20.50 0.13 1.82
CA ASN A 4 19.77 -0.36 3.00
C ASN A 4 18.28 0.02 2.99
N ASN A 5 17.73 0.51 1.87
CA ASN A 5 16.32 0.87 1.80
C ASN A 5 15.46 -0.41 1.56
N PRO A 6 14.58 -0.78 2.51
CA PRO A 6 13.76 -1.99 2.42
C PRO A 6 12.81 -2.00 1.21
N ILE A 7 12.44 -0.83 0.67
CA ILE A 7 11.59 -0.71 -0.52
C ILE A 7 12.30 -1.25 -1.76
N PHE A 8 13.61 -0.93 -1.92
CA PHE A 8 14.42 -1.45 -3.03
C PHE A 8 14.71 -2.94 -2.94
N ARG A 9 14.84 -3.49 -1.73
CA ARG A 9 15.02 -4.93 -1.54
C ARG A 9 13.82 -5.71 -2.08
N LYS A 10 12.58 -5.23 -1.85
CA LYS A 10 11.36 -5.91 -2.35
C LYS A 10 11.22 -5.89 -3.88
N ALA A 11 11.55 -4.77 -4.53
CA ALA A 11 11.48 -4.68 -6.00
C ALA A 11 12.53 -5.56 -6.70
N ARG A 12 13.72 -5.73 -6.12
CA ARG A 12 14.79 -6.58 -6.67
C ARG A 12 14.51 -8.08 -6.59
N VAL A 13 13.65 -8.54 -5.70
CA VAL A 13 13.39 -9.97 -5.49
C VAL A 13 12.92 -10.65 -6.78
N ILE A 14 12.01 -10.01 -7.52
CA ILE A 14 11.46 -10.60 -8.76
C ILE A 14 12.40 -10.44 -9.96
N THR A 15 13.26 -9.44 -9.96
CA THR A 15 14.26 -9.21 -11.03
C THR A 15 15.57 -9.95 -10.79
N SER A 16 15.73 -10.63 -9.66
CA SER A 16 16.93 -11.40 -9.35
C SER A 16 16.97 -12.70 -10.14
N PRO A 17 18.07 -13.01 -10.85
CA PRO A 17 18.26 -14.31 -11.48
C PRO A 17 18.13 -15.48 -10.51
N PHE A 18 18.53 -15.29 -9.25
CA PHE A 18 18.40 -16.27 -8.18
C PHE A 18 16.91 -16.60 -7.88
N THR A 19 16.02 -15.60 -7.87
CA THR A 19 14.57 -15.86 -7.68
C THR A 19 13.99 -16.69 -8.80
N TRP A 20 14.37 -16.40 -10.04
CA TRP A 20 13.94 -17.20 -11.19
C TRP A 20 14.48 -18.65 -11.14
N LEU A 21 15.73 -18.83 -10.73
CA LEU A 21 16.28 -20.17 -10.50
C LEU A 21 15.47 -20.94 -9.45
N VAL A 22 15.12 -20.30 -8.33
CA VAL A 22 14.28 -20.90 -7.27
C VAL A 22 12.88 -21.26 -7.81
N ILE A 23 12.25 -20.37 -8.60
CA ILE A 23 10.95 -20.64 -9.22
C ILE A 23 11.04 -21.90 -10.10
N VAL A 24 12.04 -22.00 -10.98
CA VAL A 24 12.20 -23.15 -11.88
C VAL A 24 12.46 -24.45 -11.12
N VAL A 25 13.32 -24.40 -10.08
CA VAL A 25 13.60 -25.58 -9.24
C VAL A 25 12.35 -25.99 -8.45
N CYS A 26 11.64 -25.05 -7.84
CA CYS A 26 10.42 -25.34 -7.09
C CYS A 26 9.29 -25.84 -8.00
N LEU A 27 9.19 -25.35 -9.23
CA LEU A 27 8.27 -25.85 -10.24
C LEU A 27 8.55 -27.33 -10.58
N GLY A 28 9.81 -27.65 -10.85
CA GLY A 28 10.22 -29.03 -11.12
C GLY A 28 10.02 -29.96 -9.91
N LEU A 29 10.31 -29.50 -8.70
CA LEU A 29 10.09 -30.28 -7.47
C LEU A 29 8.59 -30.50 -7.22
N ASN A 30 7.76 -29.48 -7.42
CA ASN A 30 6.30 -29.57 -7.22
C ASN A 30 5.68 -30.57 -8.20
N PHE A 31 6.07 -30.46 -9.48
CA PHE A 31 5.68 -31.42 -10.52
C PHE A 31 6.15 -32.86 -10.17
N GLY A 32 7.41 -33.03 -9.77
CA GLY A 32 7.94 -34.35 -9.40
C GLY A 32 7.24 -34.99 -8.21
N VAL A 33 6.93 -34.21 -7.17
CA VAL A 33 6.19 -34.69 -5.99
C VAL A 33 4.77 -35.07 -6.39
N SER A 34 4.07 -34.24 -7.17
CA SER A 34 2.74 -34.52 -7.67
C SER A 34 2.72 -35.82 -8.51
N TYR A 35 3.64 -35.97 -9.44
CA TYR A 35 3.77 -37.17 -10.27
C TYR A 35 4.02 -38.42 -9.43
N LEU A 36 4.95 -38.39 -8.47
CA LEU A 36 5.23 -39.51 -7.57
C LEU A 36 4.01 -39.85 -6.70
N ALA A 37 3.33 -38.87 -6.15
CA ALA A 37 2.14 -39.07 -5.36
C ALA A 37 1.05 -39.76 -6.18
N SER A 38 0.75 -39.24 -7.37
CA SER A 38 -0.25 -39.80 -8.25
C SER A 38 0.11 -41.23 -8.70
N SER A 39 1.35 -41.48 -9.13
CA SER A 39 1.76 -42.78 -9.64
C SER A 39 1.85 -43.87 -8.56
N THR A 40 2.16 -43.53 -7.30
CA THR A 40 2.36 -44.50 -6.23
C THR A 40 1.15 -44.66 -5.33
N LEU A 41 0.48 -43.55 -4.96
CA LEU A 41 -0.59 -43.57 -3.96
C LEU A 41 -1.95 -43.86 -4.58
N HIS A 42 -2.24 -43.38 -5.79
CA HIS A 42 -3.51 -43.74 -6.45
C HIS A 42 -3.64 -45.24 -6.68
N GLY A 43 -2.54 -45.94 -6.96
CA GLY A 43 -2.54 -47.39 -7.14
C GLY A 43 -2.97 -48.20 -5.90
N ILE A 44 -2.90 -47.62 -4.70
CA ILE A 44 -3.35 -48.20 -3.44
C ILE A 44 -4.61 -47.53 -2.86
N GLY A 45 -5.32 -46.74 -3.69
CA GLY A 45 -6.58 -46.09 -3.30
C GLY A 45 -6.44 -44.81 -2.46
N VAL A 46 -5.23 -44.25 -2.35
CA VAL A 46 -4.98 -43.03 -1.57
C VAL A 46 -4.87 -41.84 -2.53
N MET A 47 -5.83 -40.92 -2.50
CA MET A 47 -5.93 -39.77 -3.43
C MET A 47 -5.25 -38.53 -2.84
N LEU A 48 -3.92 -38.57 -2.78
CA LEU A 48 -3.10 -37.42 -2.39
C LEU A 48 -2.33 -36.89 -3.58
N TYR A 49 -2.39 -35.58 -3.82
CA TYR A 49 -1.72 -34.91 -4.94
C TYR A 49 -0.41 -34.25 -4.55
N LEU A 50 -0.33 -33.66 -3.34
CA LEU A 50 0.81 -32.93 -2.78
C LEU A 50 1.41 -31.88 -3.74
N ASP A 51 0.60 -31.37 -4.65
CA ASP A 51 0.94 -30.50 -5.75
C ASP A 51 1.11 -29.02 -5.36
N CYS A 52 0.77 -28.67 -4.10
CA CYS A 52 0.75 -27.29 -3.62
C CYS A 52 1.87 -26.95 -2.64
N ILE A 53 2.75 -27.91 -2.25
CA ILE A 53 3.79 -27.69 -1.24
C ILE A 53 4.70 -26.53 -1.63
N PHE A 54 5.32 -26.59 -2.79
CA PHE A 54 6.24 -25.55 -3.26
C PHE A 54 5.51 -24.29 -3.71
N THR A 55 4.27 -24.40 -4.19
CA THR A 55 3.39 -23.26 -4.47
C THR A 55 3.19 -22.41 -3.21
N ILE A 56 2.83 -23.02 -2.07
CA ILE A 56 2.64 -22.35 -0.80
C ILE A 56 3.97 -21.79 -0.27
N LEU A 57 5.04 -22.58 -0.26
CA LEU A 57 6.37 -22.15 0.19
C LEU A 57 6.88 -20.94 -0.58
N VAL A 58 6.84 -20.98 -1.91
CA VAL A 58 7.30 -19.87 -2.76
C VAL A 58 6.41 -18.65 -2.58
N SER A 59 5.09 -18.81 -2.46
CA SER A 59 4.16 -17.72 -2.17
C SER A 59 4.45 -17.03 -0.83
N CYS A 60 4.74 -17.81 0.20
CA CYS A 60 5.09 -17.29 1.51
C CYS A 60 6.45 -16.57 1.53
N ILE A 61 7.46 -17.13 0.84
CA ILE A 61 8.83 -16.62 0.88
C ILE A 61 9.04 -15.45 -0.07
N TYR A 62 8.60 -15.57 -1.31
CA TYR A 62 8.85 -14.57 -2.37
C TYR A 62 7.61 -13.73 -2.73
N GLY A 63 6.43 -14.13 -2.25
CA GLY A 63 5.16 -13.46 -2.51
C GLY A 63 4.30 -14.18 -3.54
N TYR A 64 3.04 -13.74 -3.66
CA TYR A 64 2.02 -14.43 -4.46
C TYR A 64 2.37 -14.56 -5.95
N PHE A 65 3.08 -13.60 -6.56
CA PHE A 65 3.39 -13.65 -7.99
C PHE A 65 4.34 -14.80 -8.37
N PRO A 66 5.50 -15.01 -7.71
CA PRO A 66 6.31 -16.21 -7.90
C PRO A 66 5.55 -17.51 -7.59
N GLY A 67 4.71 -17.49 -6.54
CA GLY A 67 3.88 -18.65 -6.20
C GLY A 67 2.85 -19.00 -7.27
N LEU A 68 2.23 -18.00 -7.91
CA LEU A 68 1.36 -18.19 -9.07
C LEU A 68 2.07 -18.95 -10.21
N ILE A 69 3.29 -18.49 -10.54
CA ILE A 69 4.09 -19.15 -11.61
C ILE A 69 4.35 -20.61 -11.26
N VAL A 70 4.68 -20.91 -10.01
CA VAL A 70 4.92 -22.31 -9.58
C VAL A 70 3.63 -23.11 -9.61
N GLY A 71 2.54 -22.63 -8.98
CA GLY A 71 1.29 -23.39 -8.89
C GLY A 71 0.62 -23.62 -10.23
N MET A 72 0.42 -22.57 -11.00
CA MET A 72 -0.21 -22.67 -12.32
C MET A 72 0.69 -23.38 -13.33
N GLY A 73 2.01 -23.14 -13.23
CA GLY A 73 2.99 -23.84 -14.07
C GLY A 73 3.07 -25.34 -13.78
N THR A 74 2.86 -25.77 -12.53
CA THR A 74 2.78 -27.20 -12.18
C THR A 74 1.62 -27.89 -12.92
N ASN A 75 0.43 -27.28 -12.91
CA ASN A 75 -0.72 -27.82 -13.63
C ASN A 75 -0.48 -27.84 -15.16
N LEU A 76 0.17 -26.80 -15.68
CA LEU A 76 0.53 -26.78 -17.10
C LEU A 76 1.51 -27.90 -17.47
N LEU A 77 2.47 -28.23 -16.60
CA LEU A 77 3.37 -29.37 -16.81
C LEU A 77 2.64 -30.69 -16.64
N ASN A 78 1.69 -30.81 -15.71
CA ASN A 78 0.87 -32.00 -15.54
C ASN A 78 0.03 -32.33 -16.78
N CYS A 79 -0.31 -31.33 -17.62
CA CYS A 79 -0.97 -31.54 -18.91
C CYS A 79 -0.20 -32.48 -19.86
N ILE A 80 1.09 -32.74 -19.63
CA ILE A 80 1.87 -33.73 -20.41
C ILE A 80 1.33 -35.15 -20.17
N PHE A 81 0.77 -35.43 -18.99
CA PHE A 81 0.22 -36.74 -18.63
C PHE A 81 -1.31 -36.75 -18.55
N ASP A 82 -1.91 -35.65 -18.18
CA ASP A 82 -3.35 -35.45 -18.06
C ASP A 82 -3.73 -34.07 -18.60
N GLY A 83 -4.31 -34.05 -19.80
CA GLY A 83 -4.69 -32.80 -20.50
C GLY A 83 -5.68 -31.93 -19.72
N ASP A 84 -6.48 -32.53 -18.84
CA ASP A 84 -7.50 -31.85 -18.05
C ASP A 84 -6.93 -31.07 -16.85
N SER A 85 -5.66 -31.31 -16.50
CA SER A 85 -4.96 -30.59 -15.41
C SER A 85 -4.96 -29.07 -15.60
N ILE A 86 -5.06 -28.56 -16.83
CA ILE A 86 -5.12 -27.12 -17.13
C ILE A 86 -6.35 -26.47 -16.48
N TYR A 87 -7.48 -27.19 -16.39
CA TYR A 87 -8.73 -26.65 -15.85
C TYR A 87 -8.69 -26.43 -14.33
N TYR A 88 -7.69 -27.03 -13.65
CA TYR A 88 -7.44 -26.83 -12.21
C TYR A 88 -6.35 -25.81 -11.91
N ALA A 89 -5.67 -25.29 -12.93
CA ALA A 89 -4.53 -24.39 -12.75
C ALA A 89 -4.91 -23.08 -12.02
N PHE A 90 -6.10 -22.54 -12.24
CA PHE A 90 -6.58 -21.34 -11.55
C PHE A 90 -6.78 -21.57 -10.04
N ILE A 91 -7.12 -22.78 -9.61
CA ILE A 91 -7.27 -23.17 -8.20
C ILE A 91 -5.91 -23.07 -7.50
N SER A 92 -4.86 -23.63 -8.09
CA SER A 92 -3.48 -23.50 -7.59
C SER A 92 -3.02 -22.03 -7.55
N GLY A 93 -3.50 -21.21 -8.50
CA GLY A 93 -3.31 -19.77 -8.49
C GLY A 93 -3.98 -19.08 -7.29
N PHE A 94 -5.21 -19.41 -6.96
CA PHE A 94 -5.89 -18.88 -5.76
C PHE A 94 -5.21 -19.31 -4.46
N ILE A 95 -4.75 -20.58 -4.39
CA ILE A 95 -3.98 -21.07 -3.24
C ILE A 95 -2.68 -20.24 -3.08
N ALA A 96 -1.97 -19.96 -4.18
CA ALA A 96 -0.78 -19.11 -4.16
C ALA A 96 -1.06 -17.69 -3.63
N ILE A 97 -2.15 -17.07 -4.09
CA ILE A 97 -2.57 -15.73 -3.63
C ILE A 97 -2.92 -15.77 -2.14
N ALA A 98 -3.74 -16.72 -1.71
CA ALA A 98 -4.16 -16.87 -0.33
C ALA A 98 -2.96 -17.11 0.60
N ALA A 99 -2.03 -18.00 0.25
CA ALA A 99 -0.80 -18.24 1.01
C ALA A 99 0.06 -16.99 1.16
N GLY A 100 0.25 -16.24 0.06
CA GLY A 100 1.00 -14.99 0.07
C GLY A 100 0.33 -13.89 0.93
N LEU A 101 -0.99 -13.79 0.92
CA LEU A 101 -1.76 -12.87 1.77
C LEU A 101 -1.68 -13.25 3.23
N MET A 102 -1.88 -14.54 3.58
CA MET A 102 -1.77 -15.04 4.95
C MET A 102 -0.39 -14.81 5.54
N MET A 103 0.67 -14.99 4.74
CA MET A 103 2.02 -14.68 5.16
C MET A 103 2.23 -13.18 5.41
N ARG A 104 1.69 -12.31 4.55
CA ARG A 104 1.77 -10.85 4.69
C ARG A 104 1.04 -10.32 5.91
N THR A 105 -0.13 -10.86 6.22
CA THR A 105 -0.92 -10.49 7.40
C THR A 105 -0.33 -11.05 8.69
N GLY A 106 0.69 -11.90 8.61
CA GLY A 106 1.33 -12.52 9.76
C GLY A 106 0.49 -13.64 10.40
N MET A 107 -0.49 -14.19 9.68
CA MET A 107 -1.35 -15.29 10.19
C MET A 107 -0.51 -16.53 10.55
N PHE A 108 0.51 -16.88 9.78
CA PHE A 108 1.43 -18.00 10.07
C PHE A 108 2.33 -17.79 11.30
N ARG A 109 2.22 -16.67 12.00
CA ARG A 109 2.82 -16.49 13.33
C ARG A 109 1.97 -17.08 14.45
N LYS A 110 0.70 -17.43 14.18
CA LYS A 110 -0.26 -17.94 15.13
C LYS A 110 -0.65 -19.35 14.74
N TRP A 111 -0.81 -20.25 15.71
CA TRP A 111 -1.18 -21.64 15.46
C TRP A 111 -2.51 -21.80 14.72
N TRP A 112 -3.50 -20.96 15.04
CA TRP A 112 -4.79 -20.98 14.37
C TRP A 112 -4.70 -20.57 12.89
N GLY A 113 -3.66 -19.79 12.50
CA GLY A 113 -3.41 -19.43 11.11
C GLY A 113 -3.08 -20.62 10.22
N TYR A 114 -2.43 -21.65 10.75
CA TYR A 114 -2.20 -22.90 10.03
C TYR A 114 -3.50 -23.70 9.85
N ILE A 115 -4.36 -23.74 10.88
CA ILE A 115 -5.68 -24.38 10.78
C ILE A 115 -6.54 -23.67 9.74
N LEU A 116 -6.59 -22.34 9.80
CA LEU A 116 -7.33 -21.55 8.81
C LEU A 116 -6.79 -21.78 7.39
N ALA A 117 -5.47 -21.87 7.22
CA ALA A 117 -4.85 -22.15 5.93
C ALA A 117 -5.26 -23.52 5.39
N ILE A 118 -5.25 -24.57 6.24
CA ILE A 118 -5.73 -25.90 5.86
C ILE A 118 -7.17 -25.82 5.36
N LEU A 119 -8.07 -25.18 6.11
CA LEU A 119 -9.48 -25.06 5.73
C LEU A 119 -9.69 -24.27 4.42
N VAL A 120 -8.99 -23.14 4.26
CA VAL A 120 -9.09 -22.32 3.04
C VAL A 120 -8.53 -23.04 1.82
N PHE A 121 -7.37 -23.68 1.97
CA PHE A 121 -6.75 -24.39 0.84
C PHE A 121 -7.53 -25.66 0.48
N SER A 122 -8.10 -26.37 1.47
CA SER A 122 -8.97 -27.51 1.21
C SER A 122 -10.29 -27.09 0.56
N PHE A 123 -10.87 -25.98 0.96
CA PHE A 123 -12.06 -25.46 0.29
C PHE A 123 -11.77 -25.08 -1.18
N LEU A 124 -10.62 -24.46 -1.45
CA LEU A 124 -10.22 -24.14 -2.82
C LEU A 124 -9.91 -25.40 -3.63
N GLY A 125 -9.09 -26.30 -3.11
CA GLY A 125 -8.68 -27.52 -3.80
C GLY A 125 -9.84 -28.53 -3.93
N GLY A 126 -10.32 -29.03 -2.80
CA GLY A 126 -11.37 -30.02 -2.72
C GLY A 126 -12.75 -29.50 -3.05
N GLY A 127 -13.16 -28.38 -2.44
CA GLY A 127 -14.50 -27.83 -2.65
C GLY A 127 -14.72 -27.28 -4.04
N VAL A 128 -13.92 -26.29 -4.47
CA VAL A 128 -14.03 -25.72 -5.83
C VAL A 128 -13.60 -26.75 -6.88
N GLY A 129 -12.56 -27.54 -6.61
CA GLY A 129 -12.10 -28.61 -7.47
C GLY A 129 -13.18 -29.63 -7.77
N SER A 130 -13.95 -30.07 -6.75
CA SER A 130 -15.08 -31.00 -6.93
C SER A 130 -16.16 -30.46 -7.85
N VAL A 131 -16.47 -29.17 -7.75
CA VAL A 131 -17.43 -28.52 -8.66
C VAL A 131 -16.94 -28.58 -10.09
N VAL A 132 -15.66 -28.22 -10.31
CA VAL A 132 -15.03 -28.29 -11.65
C VAL A 132 -15.08 -29.73 -12.17
N THR A 133 -14.67 -30.70 -11.38
CA THR A 133 -14.66 -32.13 -11.75
C THR A 133 -16.04 -32.64 -12.11
N TYR A 134 -17.06 -32.34 -11.28
CA TYR A 134 -18.43 -32.78 -11.54
C TYR A 134 -18.98 -32.31 -12.88
N PHE A 135 -18.70 -31.07 -13.25
CA PHE A 135 -19.15 -30.53 -14.53
C PHE A 135 -18.25 -30.95 -15.73
N LEU A 136 -16.97 -31.25 -15.49
CA LEU A 136 -16.06 -31.74 -16.54
C LEU A 136 -16.39 -33.15 -16.98
N TYR A 137 -16.63 -34.04 -16.02
CA TYR A 137 -16.79 -35.48 -16.29
C TYR A 137 -18.26 -35.95 -16.19
N GLY A 138 -19.18 -35.04 -15.89
CA GLY A 138 -20.60 -35.37 -15.75
C GLY A 138 -20.92 -36.08 -14.42
N GLN A 139 -22.05 -36.80 -14.42
CA GLN A 139 -22.55 -37.52 -13.23
C GLN A 139 -21.85 -38.86 -12.96
N ASP A 140 -20.81 -39.21 -13.71
CA ASP A 140 -20.06 -40.45 -13.55
C ASP A 140 -19.25 -40.39 -12.25
N VAL A 141 -19.87 -40.90 -11.21
CA VAL A 141 -19.38 -40.91 -9.82
C VAL A 141 -18.14 -41.80 -9.67
N ASP A 142 -17.91 -42.71 -10.64
CA ASP A 142 -16.89 -43.75 -10.56
C ASP A 142 -15.47 -43.33 -10.94
N VAL A 143 -15.30 -42.15 -11.50
CA VAL A 143 -14.02 -41.78 -12.11
C VAL A 143 -12.97 -41.30 -11.11
N ILE A 144 -13.35 -40.69 -9.96
CA ILE A 144 -12.39 -39.89 -9.17
C ILE A 144 -12.12 -40.45 -7.74
N THR A 145 -13.13 -40.95 -7.03
CA THR A 145 -12.99 -41.58 -5.69
C THR A 145 -13.96 -42.72 -5.54
N PRO A 146 -13.73 -43.83 -6.22
CA PRO A 146 -14.77 -44.84 -6.41
C PRO A 146 -15.35 -45.39 -5.10
N SER A 147 -14.52 -45.69 -4.10
CA SER A 147 -14.98 -46.36 -2.86
C SER A 147 -15.73 -45.42 -1.92
N LEU A 148 -15.15 -44.27 -1.57
CA LEU A 148 -15.75 -43.33 -0.62
C LEU A 148 -17.00 -42.65 -1.20
N CYS A 149 -16.95 -42.29 -2.46
CA CYS A 149 -18.06 -41.67 -3.16
C CYS A 149 -19.24 -42.65 -3.31
N ALA A 150 -18.96 -43.91 -3.69
CA ALA A 150 -19.93 -44.97 -3.75
C ALA A 150 -20.58 -45.28 -2.38
N ASP A 151 -19.79 -45.29 -1.30
CA ASP A 151 -20.30 -45.43 0.07
C ASP A 151 -21.23 -44.28 0.47
N LEU A 152 -20.88 -43.05 0.19
CA LEU A 152 -21.72 -41.89 0.48
C LEU A 152 -23.02 -41.89 -0.34
N TYR A 153 -22.95 -42.31 -1.60
CA TYR A 153 -24.11 -42.43 -2.47
C TYR A 153 -25.02 -43.58 -2.04
N ASN A 154 -24.47 -44.80 -1.91
CA ASN A 154 -25.24 -46.03 -1.68
C ASN A 154 -25.72 -46.19 -0.24
N ASN A 155 -24.85 -45.85 0.75
CA ASN A 155 -25.14 -46.12 2.15
C ASN A 155 -25.77 -44.93 2.87
N PHE A 156 -25.50 -43.70 2.43
CA PHE A 156 -26.03 -42.48 3.05
C PHE A 156 -27.10 -41.77 2.20
N GLY A 157 -27.40 -42.26 0.97
CA GLY A 157 -28.45 -41.71 0.10
C GLY A 157 -28.18 -40.29 -0.39
N MET A 158 -26.92 -39.87 -0.47
CA MET A 158 -26.57 -38.58 -1.00
C MET A 158 -26.74 -38.54 -2.54
N THR A 159 -27.06 -37.37 -3.09
CA THR A 159 -27.02 -37.21 -4.55
C THR A 159 -25.58 -37.34 -5.07
N PRO A 160 -25.40 -37.77 -6.34
CA PRO A 160 -24.05 -37.92 -6.93
C PRO A 160 -23.14 -36.69 -6.74
N PHE A 161 -23.70 -35.49 -6.90
CA PHE A 161 -22.98 -34.24 -6.66
C PHE A 161 -22.43 -34.11 -5.25
N TRP A 162 -23.29 -34.31 -4.24
CA TRP A 162 -22.89 -34.16 -2.83
C TRP A 162 -21.95 -35.27 -2.37
N ALA A 163 -22.14 -36.49 -2.86
CA ALA A 163 -21.26 -37.61 -2.57
C ALA A 163 -19.84 -37.32 -3.11
N SER A 164 -19.71 -36.88 -4.34
CA SER A 164 -18.42 -36.47 -4.96
C SER A 164 -17.82 -35.27 -4.23
N TYR A 165 -18.61 -34.25 -3.96
CA TYR A 165 -18.15 -33.05 -3.25
C TYR A 165 -17.55 -33.35 -1.89
N PHE A 166 -18.22 -34.12 -1.06
CA PHE A 166 -17.72 -34.46 0.27
C PHE A 166 -16.54 -35.43 0.24
N ALA A 167 -16.52 -36.40 -0.66
CA ALA A 167 -15.42 -37.34 -0.81
C ALA A 167 -14.12 -36.60 -1.20
N ASN A 168 -14.18 -35.79 -2.23
CA ASN A 168 -13.02 -35.02 -2.68
C ASN A 168 -12.56 -33.98 -1.66
N SER A 169 -13.51 -33.29 -1.01
CA SER A 169 -13.19 -32.33 0.04
C SER A 169 -12.49 -32.96 1.24
N LEU A 170 -12.86 -34.19 1.59
CA LEU A 170 -12.21 -34.92 2.70
C LEU A 170 -10.80 -35.36 2.34
N TRP A 171 -10.58 -35.89 1.15
CA TRP A 171 -9.23 -36.22 0.67
C TRP A 171 -8.33 -34.99 0.56
N ASP A 172 -8.86 -33.88 0.07
CA ASP A 172 -8.08 -32.64 -0.04
C ASP A 172 -7.78 -32.02 1.33
N LEU A 173 -8.70 -32.20 2.32
CA LEU A 173 -8.41 -31.80 3.70
C LEU A 173 -7.21 -32.58 4.28
N LEU A 174 -7.10 -33.87 4.00
CA LEU A 174 -5.96 -34.69 4.40
C LEU A 174 -4.69 -34.23 3.64
N ASP A 175 -4.79 -34.01 2.33
CA ASP A 175 -3.69 -33.51 1.47
C ASP A 175 -3.14 -32.18 1.98
N LYS A 176 -4.01 -31.20 2.25
CA LYS A 176 -3.60 -29.88 2.74
C LYS A 176 -3.10 -29.91 4.18
N THR A 177 -3.57 -30.85 4.99
CA THR A 177 -3.03 -31.09 6.34
C THR A 177 -1.57 -31.54 6.27
N ILE A 178 -1.26 -32.53 5.42
CA ILE A 178 0.12 -33.01 5.20
C ILE A 178 0.98 -31.91 4.61
N THR A 179 0.48 -31.22 3.58
CA THR A 179 1.15 -30.10 2.93
C THR A 179 1.53 -29.02 3.96
N MET A 180 0.58 -28.60 4.81
CA MET A 180 0.83 -27.56 5.80
C MET A 180 1.72 -28.01 6.95
N ALA A 181 1.73 -29.31 7.29
CA ALA A 181 2.70 -29.87 8.23
C ALA A 181 4.14 -29.76 7.66
N ILE A 182 4.34 -30.09 6.39
CA ILE A 182 5.64 -29.94 5.72
C ILE A 182 6.05 -28.44 5.69
N VAL A 183 5.16 -27.54 5.32
CA VAL A 183 5.40 -26.09 5.32
C VAL A 183 5.79 -25.59 6.70
N LEU A 184 5.11 -26.05 7.75
CA LEU A 184 5.43 -25.72 9.14
C LEU A 184 6.84 -26.19 9.52
N VAL A 185 7.21 -27.43 9.19
CA VAL A 185 8.56 -27.96 9.45
C VAL A 185 9.62 -27.10 8.75
N VAL A 186 9.40 -26.74 7.48
CA VAL A 186 10.33 -25.85 6.74
C VAL A 186 10.44 -24.49 7.46
N PHE A 187 9.35 -23.92 7.95
CA PHE A 187 9.39 -22.66 8.68
C PHE A 187 10.07 -22.73 10.03
N LEU A 188 9.97 -23.87 10.73
CA LEU A 188 10.69 -24.12 11.99
C LEU A 188 12.18 -24.31 11.80
N LEU A 189 12.60 -25.00 10.74
CA LEU A 189 14.00 -25.26 10.40
C LEU A 189 14.69 -24.05 9.75
N TYR A 190 13.94 -23.03 9.38
CA TYR A 190 14.45 -21.88 8.63
C TYR A 190 15.48 -21.08 9.44
N PRO A 191 16.66 -20.76 8.87
CA PRO A 191 17.73 -20.07 9.59
C PRO A 191 17.35 -18.63 9.98
N LYS A 192 17.52 -18.32 11.28
CA LYS A 192 17.12 -17.03 11.90
C LYS A 192 18.17 -15.93 11.77
N ASN A 193 19.12 -15.99 10.83
CA ASN A 193 20.18 -15.00 10.69
C ASN A 193 19.83 -13.88 9.68
N GLU A 194 20.48 -12.70 9.81
CA GLU A 194 20.19 -11.54 8.96
C GLU A 194 20.52 -11.78 7.47
N LYS A 195 21.52 -12.62 7.17
CA LYS A 195 21.89 -12.95 5.78
C LYS A 195 20.77 -13.71 5.06
N ALA A 196 20.03 -14.56 5.78
CA ALA A 196 18.90 -15.28 5.19
C ALA A 196 17.74 -14.34 4.76
N ILE A 197 17.55 -13.19 5.40
CA ILE A 197 16.55 -12.18 4.97
C ILE A 197 16.89 -11.63 3.58
N GLU A 198 18.14 -11.56 3.22
CA GLU A 198 18.57 -11.04 1.91
C GLU A 198 18.09 -11.94 0.77
N PHE A 199 18.10 -13.26 1.00
CA PHE A 199 17.66 -14.25 0.03
C PHE A 199 16.15 -14.55 0.10
N PHE A 200 15.54 -14.38 1.28
CA PHE A 200 14.15 -14.77 1.55
C PHE A 200 13.36 -13.63 2.22
N PRO A 201 12.95 -12.63 1.49
CA PRO A 201 12.55 -11.32 2.02
C PRO A 201 11.29 -11.31 2.89
N ASN A 202 10.37 -12.25 2.71
CA ASN A 202 9.13 -12.27 3.50
C ASN A 202 9.25 -13.06 4.82
N THR A 203 10.32 -13.82 5.01
CA THR A 203 10.48 -14.67 6.21
C THR A 203 10.78 -13.89 7.50
N PHE A 204 11.12 -12.60 7.39
CA PHE A 204 11.25 -11.75 8.58
C PHE A 204 9.95 -11.72 9.41
N MET A 205 8.78 -11.96 8.80
CA MET A 205 7.50 -12.05 9.49
C MET A 205 7.43 -13.21 10.48
N LEU A 206 8.23 -14.27 10.27
CA LEU A 206 8.29 -15.46 11.16
C LEU A 206 9.21 -15.27 12.38
N ARG A 207 10.04 -14.22 12.41
CA ARG A 207 11.15 -14.07 13.38
C ARG A 207 10.80 -13.38 14.67
N LYS A 208 9.69 -12.65 14.74
CA LYS A 208 9.33 -11.89 15.92
C LYS A 208 8.63 -12.75 16.96
N PRO A 209 8.96 -12.54 18.28
CA PRO A 209 8.20 -13.17 19.35
C PRO A 209 6.71 -12.86 19.21
N TRP A 210 5.85 -13.79 19.61
CA TRP A 210 4.40 -13.71 19.49
C TRP A 210 3.77 -12.45 20.12
N ASN A 211 4.46 -11.81 21.07
CA ASN A 211 3.96 -10.70 21.88
C ASN A 211 4.49 -9.31 21.46
N GLU A 212 5.41 -9.20 20.49
CA GLU A 212 5.81 -7.88 20.02
C GLU A 212 4.83 -7.32 18.99
N PRO A 213 4.32 -6.10 19.20
CA PRO A 213 3.53 -5.43 18.17
C PRO A 213 4.40 -5.23 16.93
N VAL A 214 3.92 -5.69 15.78
CA VAL A 214 4.55 -5.39 14.49
C VAL A 214 4.60 -3.87 14.39
N LYS A 215 5.80 -3.30 14.26
CA LYS A 215 5.98 -1.84 14.20
C LYS A 215 5.00 -1.25 13.17
N ARG A 216 4.31 -0.20 13.56
CA ARG A 216 3.24 0.51 12.82
C ARG A 216 3.56 0.74 11.33
N LYS A 217 4.84 0.87 11.00
CA LYS A 217 5.37 1.05 9.64
C LYS A 217 5.04 -0.08 8.64
N PHE A 218 4.74 -1.29 9.12
CA PHE A 218 4.38 -2.43 8.25
C PHE A 218 2.87 -2.49 7.99
N TYR A 219 2.06 -2.02 8.95
CA TYR A 219 0.61 -1.92 8.77
C TYR A 219 0.20 -0.82 7.81
N GLU A 220 0.98 0.27 7.71
CA GLU A 220 0.71 1.35 6.75
C GLU A 220 0.88 0.88 5.29
N GLU A 221 1.77 -0.09 5.02
CA GLU A 221 1.93 -0.68 3.68
C GLU A 221 0.81 -1.66 3.30
N THR A 222 0.08 -2.21 4.26
CA THR A 222 -1.05 -3.15 4.05
C THR A 222 -2.40 -2.51 4.34
N SER A 223 -2.42 -1.22 4.67
CA SER A 223 -3.64 -0.49 4.94
C SER A 223 -4.57 -0.49 3.72
N ILE A 224 -5.87 -0.71 3.97
CA ILE A 224 -6.96 -0.56 2.98
C ILE A 224 -6.93 0.83 2.30
N HIS A 225 -6.33 1.82 2.97
CA HIS A 225 -6.17 3.18 2.44
C HIS A 225 -4.92 3.36 1.58
N SER A 226 -4.04 2.36 1.49
CA SER A 226 -2.86 2.45 0.63
C SER A 226 -3.24 2.49 -0.85
N LEU A 227 -2.50 3.27 -1.62
CA LEU A 227 -2.71 3.34 -3.08
C LEU A 227 -2.60 1.96 -3.74
N ASP A 228 -1.66 1.11 -3.25
CA ASP A 228 -1.49 -0.28 -3.68
C ASP A 228 -2.79 -1.07 -3.56
N PHE A 229 -3.43 -1.02 -2.37
CA PHE A 229 -4.66 -1.79 -2.12
C PHE A 229 -5.81 -1.30 -2.99
N LYS A 230 -5.98 0.03 -3.12
CA LYS A 230 -7.06 0.62 -3.94
C LYS A 230 -6.93 0.23 -5.41
N ILE A 231 -5.73 0.35 -5.99
CA ILE A 231 -5.48 -0.03 -7.39
C ILE A 231 -5.72 -1.52 -7.60
N ILE A 232 -5.19 -2.38 -6.70
CA ILE A 232 -5.39 -3.83 -6.79
C ILE A 232 -6.87 -4.18 -6.68
N ALA A 233 -7.61 -3.56 -5.75
CA ALA A 233 -9.03 -3.81 -5.57
C ALA A 233 -9.85 -3.40 -6.80
N ILE A 234 -9.62 -2.19 -7.34
CA ILE A 234 -10.32 -1.70 -8.55
C ILE A 234 -10.01 -2.62 -9.74
N MET A 235 -8.75 -2.96 -9.95
CA MET A 235 -8.34 -3.83 -11.05
C MET A 235 -8.91 -5.23 -10.90
N SER A 236 -8.92 -5.80 -9.67
CA SER A 236 -9.52 -7.12 -9.43
C SER A 236 -11.01 -7.13 -9.74
N VAL A 237 -11.75 -6.10 -9.31
CA VAL A 237 -13.18 -5.98 -9.63
C VAL A 237 -13.41 -5.84 -11.14
N ALA A 238 -12.65 -4.96 -11.81
CA ALA A 238 -12.78 -4.76 -13.25
C ALA A 238 -12.48 -6.05 -14.05
N TYR A 239 -11.42 -6.78 -13.66
CA TYR A 239 -11.09 -8.06 -14.29
C TYR A 239 -12.17 -9.11 -14.04
N THR A 240 -12.69 -9.22 -12.81
CA THR A 240 -13.78 -10.16 -12.51
C THR A 240 -15.02 -9.87 -13.32
N LEU A 241 -15.42 -8.60 -13.43
CA LEU A 241 -16.57 -8.21 -14.24
C LEU A 241 -16.36 -8.52 -15.73
N LEU A 242 -15.16 -8.25 -16.24
CA LEU A 242 -14.83 -8.59 -17.64
C LEU A 242 -14.86 -10.09 -17.86
N GLY A 243 -14.29 -10.90 -16.95
CA GLY A 243 -14.31 -12.37 -17.03
C GLY A 243 -15.74 -12.91 -17.03
N VAL A 244 -16.58 -12.45 -16.11
CA VAL A 244 -18.00 -12.85 -16.07
C VAL A 244 -18.72 -12.49 -17.38
N ALA A 245 -18.45 -11.30 -17.94
CA ALA A 245 -19.08 -10.88 -19.19
C ALA A 245 -18.63 -11.76 -20.37
N VAL A 246 -17.34 -12.05 -20.49
CA VAL A 246 -16.80 -12.91 -21.56
C VAL A 246 -17.33 -14.33 -21.41
N ALA A 247 -17.29 -14.90 -20.22
CA ALA A 247 -17.83 -16.24 -19.93
C ALA A 247 -19.32 -16.35 -20.28
N SER A 248 -20.11 -15.32 -19.93
CA SER A 248 -21.53 -15.28 -20.24
C SER A 248 -21.79 -15.27 -21.75
N VAL A 249 -21.04 -14.46 -22.50
CA VAL A 249 -21.17 -14.39 -23.97
C VAL A 249 -20.76 -15.70 -24.63
N LEU A 250 -19.63 -16.26 -24.23
CA LEU A 250 -19.13 -17.53 -24.76
C LEU A 250 -20.05 -18.70 -24.40
N GLY A 251 -20.51 -18.77 -23.15
CA GLY A 251 -21.44 -19.78 -22.67
C GLY A 251 -22.77 -19.76 -23.45
N PHE A 252 -23.33 -18.56 -23.63
CA PHE A 252 -24.57 -18.40 -24.42
C PHE A 252 -24.38 -18.78 -25.89
N SER A 253 -23.28 -18.33 -26.51
CA SER A 253 -22.97 -18.70 -27.90
C SER A 253 -22.77 -20.21 -28.06
N TYR A 254 -22.08 -20.85 -27.11
CA TYR A 254 -21.87 -22.29 -27.13
C TYR A 254 -23.19 -23.06 -26.96
N GLN A 255 -24.04 -22.62 -26.04
CA GLN A 255 -25.36 -23.24 -25.83
C GLN A 255 -26.22 -23.17 -27.08
N ASN A 256 -26.30 -22.02 -27.73
CA ASN A 256 -27.06 -21.87 -28.96
C ASN A 256 -26.52 -22.81 -30.07
N ASN A 257 -25.21 -22.82 -30.28
CA ASN A 257 -24.59 -23.70 -31.27
C ASN A 257 -24.86 -25.19 -30.98
N ALA A 258 -24.83 -25.61 -29.71
CA ALA A 258 -25.10 -26.99 -29.32
C ALA A 258 -26.57 -27.38 -29.56
N PHE A 259 -27.49 -26.46 -29.37
CA PHE A 259 -28.90 -26.66 -29.64
C PHE A 259 -29.18 -26.70 -31.14
N ASP A 260 -28.56 -25.82 -31.92
CA ASP A 260 -28.66 -25.83 -33.40
C ASP A 260 -28.09 -27.13 -33.98
N GLU A 261 -26.94 -27.61 -33.47
CA GLU A 261 -26.34 -28.90 -33.88
C GLU A 261 -27.28 -30.07 -33.57
N ALA A 262 -27.91 -30.06 -32.37
CA ALA A 262 -28.88 -31.10 -32.00
C ALA A 262 -30.14 -31.09 -32.90
N GLY A 263 -30.61 -29.89 -33.23
CA GLY A 263 -31.71 -29.74 -34.19
C GLY A 263 -31.39 -30.29 -35.58
N GLU A 264 -30.18 -30.00 -36.07
CA GLU A 264 -29.71 -30.55 -37.36
C GLU A 264 -29.48 -32.06 -37.31
N ASP A 265 -28.96 -32.61 -36.19
CA ASP A 265 -28.88 -34.05 -35.94
C ASP A 265 -30.28 -34.68 -35.99
N ALA A 266 -31.29 -34.15 -35.28
CA ALA A 266 -32.65 -34.64 -35.30
C ALA A 266 -33.23 -34.63 -36.71
N LYS A 267 -33.00 -33.55 -37.46
CA LYS A 267 -33.39 -33.44 -38.86
C LYS A 267 -32.75 -34.51 -39.77
N GLN A 268 -31.44 -34.72 -39.61
CA GLN A 268 -30.71 -35.73 -40.39
C GLN A 268 -31.29 -37.12 -40.14
N TYR A 269 -31.57 -37.49 -38.87
CA TYR A 269 -32.14 -38.81 -38.54
C TYR A 269 -33.59 -38.93 -38.99
N ALA A 270 -34.45 -37.93 -38.77
CA ALA A 270 -35.82 -37.93 -39.25
C ALA A 270 -35.89 -38.03 -40.80
N THR A 271 -34.98 -37.32 -41.48
CA THR A 271 -34.87 -37.43 -42.96
C THR A 271 -34.39 -38.82 -43.37
N ALA A 272 -33.44 -39.43 -42.67
CA ALA A 272 -32.98 -40.79 -42.95
C ALA A 272 -34.14 -41.81 -42.87
N VAL A 273 -35.08 -41.63 -41.95
CA VAL A 273 -36.30 -42.48 -41.84
C VAL A 273 -37.14 -42.40 -43.12
N THR A 274 -37.27 -41.21 -43.74
CA THR A 274 -38.08 -41.08 -44.99
C THR A 274 -37.49 -41.79 -46.19
N TYR A 275 -36.20 -42.18 -46.15
CA TYR A 275 -35.58 -43.02 -47.15
C TYR A 275 -35.79 -44.53 -46.92
N VAL A 276 -36.15 -44.91 -45.69
CA VAL A 276 -36.40 -46.34 -45.34
C VAL A 276 -37.86 -46.68 -45.36
N VAL A 277 -38.74 -45.70 -45.06
CA VAL A 277 -40.22 -45.91 -45.08
C VAL A 277 -40.81 -45.37 -46.38
N ASP A 278 -41.39 -46.22 -47.14
CA ASP A 278 -42.10 -45.84 -48.35
C ASP A 278 -43.55 -45.40 -48.03
N GLY A 279 -43.92 -44.18 -48.44
CA GLY A 279 -45.23 -43.63 -48.20
C GLY A 279 -46.39 -44.46 -48.78
N ASP A 280 -46.21 -45.19 -49.87
CA ASP A 280 -47.22 -46.08 -50.45
C ASP A 280 -47.44 -47.32 -49.56
N GLU A 281 -46.39 -47.78 -48.87
CA GLU A 281 -46.47 -48.92 -47.92
C GLU A 281 -47.17 -48.56 -46.61
N VAL A 282 -47.09 -47.28 -46.15
CA VAL A 282 -47.73 -46.79 -44.91
C VAL A 282 -49.21 -47.12 -44.87
N ASN A 283 -49.92 -46.78 -45.93
CA ASN A 283 -51.38 -47.05 -46.06
C ASN A 283 -51.67 -48.56 -46.07
N LEU A 284 -50.82 -49.34 -46.74
CA LEU A 284 -50.93 -50.79 -46.76
C LEU A 284 -50.76 -51.43 -45.38
N TRP A 285 -49.76 -51.00 -44.60
CA TRP A 285 -49.50 -51.50 -43.25
C TRP A 285 -50.63 -51.15 -42.32
N ILE A 286 -51.17 -49.96 -42.33
CA ILE A 286 -52.33 -49.57 -41.49
C ILE A 286 -53.56 -50.42 -41.83
N ALA A 287 -53.87 -50.62 -43.14
CA ALA A 287 -55.03 -51.41 -43.59
C ALA A 287 -54.93 -52.89 -43.22
N HIS A 288 -53.72 -53.45 -43.07
CA HIS A 288 -53.46 -54.86 -42.76
C HIS A 288 -52.79 -55.02 -41.37
N SER A 289 -52.98 -54.12 -40.48
CA SER A 289 -52.31 -54.11 -39.15
C SER A 289 -52.55 -55.37 -38.32
N GLU A 290 -53.79 -55.95 -38.35
CA GLU A 290 -54.10 -57.18 -37.66
C GLU A 290 -53.34 -58.41 -38.25
N GLU A 291 -53.13 -58.47 -39.58
CA GLU A 291 -52.35 -59.51 -40.26
C GLU A 291 -50.86 -59.39 -39.93
N ILE A 292 -50.32 -58.17 -39.90
CA ILE A 292 -48.94 -57.88 -39.54
C ILE A 292 -48.68 -58.21 -38.05
N HIS A 293 -49.59 -57.94 -37.14
CA HIS A 293 -49.48 -58.38 -35.78
C HIS A 293 -49.34 -59.91 -35.60
N GLN A 294 -50.05 -60.70 -36.50
CA GLN A 294 -49.90 -62.14 -36.50
C GLN A 294 -48.65 -62.65 -37.24
N ASN A 295 -48.17 -61.92 -38.23
CA ASN A 295 -46.98 -62.23 -39.03
C ASN A 295 -46.21 -60.96 -39.34
N PRO A 296 -45.27 -60.50 -38.50
CA PRO A 296 -44.51 -59.25 -38.66
C PRO A 296 -43.72 -59.18 -39.98
N SER A 297 -43.42 -60.29 -40.59
CA SER A 297 -42.73 -60.31 -41.91
C SER A 297 -43.65 -60.03 -43.10
N ALA A 298 -44.98 -59.94 -42.86
CA ALA A 298 -45.92 -59.61 -43.93
C ALA A 298 -45.68 -58.18 -44.43
N TYR A 299 -45.85 -58.00 -45.73
CA TYR A 299 -45.73 -56.73 -46.40
C TYR A 299 -44.39 -55.98 -46.19
N GLY A 300 -43.31 -56.72 -45.80
CA GLY A 300 -41.99 -56.13 -45.58
C GLY A 300 -41.78 -55.37 -44.29
N TYR A 301 -42.82 -55.25 -43.42
CA TYR A 301 -42.86 -54.41 -42.27
C TYR A 301 -41.68 -54.65 -41.28
N ALA A 302 -41.38 -55.96 -40.96
CA ALA A 302 -40.26 -56.30 -40.06
C ALA A 302 -38.90 -55.86 -40.61
N ASN A 303 -38.68 -55.87 -41.92
CA ASN A 303 -37.42 -55.43 -42.52
C ASN A 303 -37.24 -53.92 -42.41
N THR A 304 -38.32 -53.16 -42.60
CA THR A 304 -38.32 -51.70 -42.41
C THR A 304 -38.12 -51.34 -40.94
N PHE A 305 -38.77 -52.06 -40.00
CA PHE A 305 -38.57 -51.89 -38.57
C PHE A 305 -37.11 -52.11 -38.16
N THR A 306 -36.47 -53.19 -38.64
CA THR A 306 -35.04 -53.45 -38.36
C THR A 306 -34.12 -52.40 -39.03
N GLY A 307 -34.51 -51.86 -40.18
CA GLY A 307 -33.81 -50.76 -40.79
C GLY A 307 -33.79 -49.51 -39.93
N LEU A 308 -34.93 -49.20 -39.28
CA LEU A 308 -35.03 -48.09 -38.36
C LEU A 308 -34.24 -48.34 -37.05
N GLU A 309 -34.24 -49.58 -36.52
CA GLU A 309 -33.38 -49.92 -35.36
C GLU A 309 -31.91 -49.64 -35.65
N SER A 310 -31.46 -49.92 -36.88
CA SER A 310 -30.08 -49.62 -37.31
C SER A 310 -29.75 -48.11 -37.29
N ILE A 311 -30.74 -47.28 -37.63
CA ILE A 311 -30.61 -45.81 -37.53
C ILE A 311 -30.46 -45.38 -36.08
N LYS A 312 -31.27 -45.88 -35.16
CA LYS A 312 -31.21 -45.58 -33.73
C LYS A 312 -29.89 -46.04 -33.10
N ILE A 313 -29.43 -47.25 -33.41
CA ILE A 313 -28.18 -47.79 -32.87
C ILE A 313 -26.95 -47.05 -33.36
N SER A 314 -27.01 -46.41 -34.51
CA SER A 314 -25.89 -45.70 -35.11
C SER A 314 -25.46 -44.46 -34.30
N ASN A 315 -26.31 -43.96 -33.41
CA ASN A 315 -25.98 -42.79 -32.57
C ASN A 315 -26.66 -42.90 -31.19
N GLU A 316 -25.83 -42.88 -30.15
CA GLU A 316 -26.26 -42.92 -28.74
C GLU A 316 -27.08 -41.70 -28.29
N LYS A 317 -27.01 -40.58 -29.02
CA LYS A 317 -27.81 -39.37 -28.71
C LYS A 317 -29.29 -39.54 -29.12
N VAL A 318 -29.61 -40.48 -30.07
CA VAL A 318 -30.97 -40.67 -30.52
C VAL A 318 -31.77 -41.42 -29.42
N LEU A 319 -32.73 -40.73 -28.84
CA LEU A 319 -33.57 -41.25 -27.77
C LEU A 319 -34.61 -42.21 -28.36
N ASP A 320 -35.31 -41.77 -29.40
CA ASP A 320 -36.35 -42.51 -30.03
C ASP A 320 -36.55 -42.11 -31.49
N VAL A 321 -37.09 -43.06 -32.28
CA VAL A 321 -37.47 -42.84 -33.69
C VAL A 321 -38.84 -43.53 -33.90
N TYR A 322 -39.78 -42.76 -34.43
CA TYR A 322 -41.11 -43.29 -34.71
C TYR A 322 -41.73 -42.63 -35.97
N VAL A 323 -42.75 -43.27 -36.52
CA VAL A 323 -43.52 -42.81 -37.65
C VAL A 323 -45.01 -42.89 -37.34
N PHE A 324 -45.75 -41.82 -37.63
CA PHE A 324 -47.20 -41.74 -37.43
C PHE A 324 -47.89 -41.11 -38.63
N THR A 325 -49.15 -41.46 -38.86
CA THR A 325 -49.99 -40.90 -39.92
C THR A 325 -50.49 -39.49 -39.59
N THR A 326 -51.03 -38.78 -40.55
CA THR A 326 -51.55 -37.42 -40.40
C THR A 326 -52.74 -37.34 -39.42
N ASP A 327 -53.39 -38.47 -39.08
CA ASP A 327 -54.47 -38.58 -38.08
C ASP A 327 -54.00 -39.03 -36.71
N GLY A 328 -52.70 -39.20 -36.49
CA GLY A 328 -52.11 -39.58 -35.21
C GLY A 328 -52.08 -41.07 -34.93
N THR A 329 -52.19 -41.90 -35.96
CA THR A 329 -52.08 -43.37 -35.84
C THR A 329 -50.62 -43.78 -35.96
N THR A 330 -50.12 -44.62 -35.06
CA THR A 330 -48.75 -45.16 -35.06
C THR A 330 -48.51 -46.07 -36.27
N VAL A 331 -47.50 -45.80 -37.06
CA VAL A 331 -47.02 -46.68 -38.13
C VAL A 331 -45.87 -47.53 -37.66
N LEU A 332 -44.86 -46.93 -37.06
CA LEU A 332 -43.65 -47.56 -36.55
C LEU A 332 -43.24 -46.83 -35.29
N ASP A 333 -42.84 -47.57 -34.26
CA ASP A 333 -42.34 -47.00 -33.02
C ASP A 333 -41.26 -47.90 -32.42
N LEU A 334 -40.01 -47.44 -32.36
CA LEU A 334 -38.90 -48.25 -31.85
C LEU A 334 -38.90 -48.41 -30.34
N LYS A 335 -39.63 -47.56 -29.59
CA LYS A 335 -39.74 -47.65 -28.17
C LYS A 335 -40.79 -48.64 -27.71
N PHE A 336 -41.94 -48.65 -28.37
CA PHE A 336 -43.08 -49.50 -27.99
C PHE A 336 -43.18 -50.77 -28.82
N GLY A 337 -42.36 -50.90 -29.87
CA GLY A 337 -42.26 -52.11 -30.67
C GLY A 337 -43.33 -52.29 -31.74
N MET A 338 -43.23 -53.40 -32.47
CA MET A 338 -44.09 -53.73 -33.62
C MET A 338 -45.57 -53.85 -33.28
N ASP A 339 -45.92 -54.16 -32.02
CA ASP A 339 -47.29 -54.32 -31.56
C ASP A 339 -48.10 -53.02 -31.48
N TYR A 340 -47.46 -51.86 -31.72
CA TYR A 340 -48.10 -50.55 -31.70
C TYR A 340 -48.64 -50.12 -33.07
N LEU A 341 -48.37 -50.81 -34.14
CA LEU A 341 -48.92 -50.54 -35.48
C LEU A 341 -50.46 -50.43 -35.46
N GLY A 342 -51.00 -49.37 -35.99
CA GLY A 342 -52.42 -49.09 -36.07
C GLY A 342 -53.10 -48.63 -34.77
N LYS A 343 -52.31 -48.42 -33.70
CA LYS A 343 -52.79 -47.86 -32.42
C LYS A 343 -52.59 -46.33 -32.40
N PRO A 344 -53.39 -45.61 -31.57
CA PRO A 344 -53.16 -44.21 -31.35
C PRO A 344 -51.71 -43.96 -30.86
N LEU A 345 -51.13 -42.86 -31.31
CA LEU A 345 -49.76 -42.47 -30.97
C LEU A 345 -49.62 -42.38 -29.39
N PRO A 346 -48.71 -43.14 -28.80
CA PRO A 346 -48.51 -43.06 -27.33
C PRO A 346 -47.96 -41.72 -26.83
N HIS A 347 -47.42 -40.90 -27.74
CA HIS A 347 -46.88 -39.55 -27.55
C HIS A 347 -47.94 -38.48 -27.85
N GLY A 348 -49.17 -38.66 -27.41
CA GLY A 348 -50.33 -37.79 -27.76
C GLY A 348 -50.12 -36.30 -27.48
N ASP A 349 -49.46 -35.96 -26.38
CA ASP A 349 -49.17 -34.56 -26.02
C ASP A 349 -48.21 -33.91 -27.01
N GLU A 350 -47.19 -34.65 -27.48
CA GLU A 350 -46.22 -34.17 -28.46
C GLU A 350 -46.88 -33.96 -29.85
N TYR A 351 -47.77 -34.86 -30.24
CA TYR A 351 -48.55 -34.73 -31.46
C TYR A 351 -49.49 -33.53 -31.42
N GLU A 352 -50.15 -33.28 -30.31
CA GLU A 352 -51.01 -32.10 -30.15
C GLU A 352 -50.20 -30.80 -30.21
N GLU A 353 -49.00 -30.75 -29.65
CA GLU A 353 -48.12 -29.61 -29.68
C GLU A 353 -47.58 -29.38 -31.09
N PHE A 354 -47.19 -30.44 -31.81
CA PHE A 354 -46.77 -30.38 -33.22
C PHE A 354 -47.88 -29.83 -34.10
N MET A 355 -49.11 -30.33 -33.98
CA MET A 355 -50.26 -29.91 -34.77
C MET A 355 -50.70 -28.48 -34.49
N LYS A 356 -50.53 -28.00 -33.26
CA LYS A 356 -50.82 -26.58 -32.87
C LYS A 356 -49.82 -25.57 -33.43
N ASN A 357 -48.55 -25.99 -33.55
CA ASN A 357 -47.45 -25.07 -33.89
C ASN A 357 -47.15 -25.02 -35.40
N ASP A 358 -47.80 -25.83 -36.22
CA ASP A 358 -47.54 -25.97 -37.69
C ASP A 358 -46.02 -26.21 -37.97
N ALA A 359 -45.34 -26.96 -37.06
CA ALA A 359 -43.90 -27.09 -36.96
C ALA A 359 -43.30 -28.11 -37.95
N ILE A 360 -43.80 -28.11 -39.18
CA ILE A 360 -43.28 -28.98 -40.26
C ILE A 360 -41.90 -28.43 -40.65
N GLU A 361 -40.93 -29.33 -40.72
CA GLU A 361 -39.54 -29.01 -41.10
C GLU A 361 -38.78 -28.06 -40.11
N THR A 362 -39.25 -27.97 -38.87
CA THR A 362 -38.56 -27.26 -37.76
C THR A 362 -38.35 -28.23 -36.60
N TYR A 363 -37.31 -27.98 -35.77
CA TYR A 363 -37.17 -28.75 -34.54
C TYR A 363 -38.01 -28.13 -33.43
N VAL A 364 -38.57 -28.98 -32.56
CA VAL A 364 -39.35 -28.57 -31.37
C VAL A 364 -38.65 -29.10 -30.12
N THR A 365 -38.59 -28.30 -29.10
CA THR A 365 -38.02 -28.70 -27.82
C THR A 365 -39.17 -29.13 -26.89
N HIS A 366 -39.16 -30.38 -26.46
CA HIS A 366 -40.15 -30.91 -25.50
C HIS A 366 -39.59 -30.98 -24.07
N ASN A 367 -40.44 -30.62 -23.15
CA ASN A 367 -40.11 -30.56 -21.70
C ASN A 367 -41.29 -31.15 -20.90
N GLY A 368 -41.38 -32.46 -20.82
CA GLY A 368 -42.54 -33.14 -20.23
C GLY A 368 -42.19 -34.41 -19.42
N GLU A 369 -43.20 -35.18 -19.10
CA GLU A 369 -43.07 -36.43 -18.31
C GLU A 369 -42.11 -37.45 -18.95
N HIS A 370 -41.84 -37.34 -20.25
CA HIS A 370 -40.95 -38.23 -21.01
C HIS A 370 -39.52 -37.75 -21.15
N GLY A 371 -39.18 -36.60 -20.52
CA GLY A 371 -37.81 -36.02 -20.47
C GLY A 371 -37.65 -34.71 -21.28
N HIS A 372 -36.40 -34.32 -21.48
CA HIS A 372 -36.01 -33.19 -22.29
C HIS A 372 -35.41 -33.66 -23.60
N PHE A 373 -36.02 -33.33 -24.73
CA PHE A 373 -35.55 -33.75 -26.04
C PHE A 373 -35.88 -32.77 -27.14
N PHE A 374 -35.14 -32.87 -28.24
CA PHE A 374 -35.41 -32.16 -29.51
C PHE A 374 -36.05 -33.12 -30.49
N SER A 375 -37.18 -32.74 -31.05
CA SER A 375 -37.88 -33.52 -32.09
C SER A 375 -37.85 -32.81 -33.42
N TYR A 376 -37.60 -33.54 -34.48
CA TYR A 376 -37.77 -33.05 -35.85
C TYR A 376 -38.79 -33.91 -36.57
N TYR A 377 -39.75 -33.26 -37.23
CA TYR A 377 -40.86 -33.87 -37.93
C TYR A 377 -40.66 -33.76 -39.46
N CYS A 378 -40.41 -34.87 -40.12
CA CYS A 378 -40.17 -34.92 -41.56
C CYS A 378 -41.36 -35.60 -42.29
N PRO A 379 -42.01 -34.93 -43.26
CA PRO A 379 -43.15 -35.53 -43.97
C PRO A 379 -42.72 -36.68 -44.87
N ILE A 380 -43.45 -37.79 -44.80
CA ILE A 380 -43.36 -38.92 -45.70
C ILE A 380 -44.48 -38.79 -46.73
N LYS A 381 -44.11 -38.83 -48.04
CA LYS A 381 -45.02 -38.62 -49.13
C LYS A 381 -45.24 -39.90 -49.90
N ASP A 382 -46.51 -40.09 -50.38
CA ASP A 382 -46.83 -41.14 -51.31
C ASP A 382 -46.34 -40.84 -52.74
N SER A 383 -46.51 -41.80 -53.67
CA SER A 383 -46.14 -41.64 -55.07
C SER A 383 -46.90 -40.50 -55.77
N SER A 384 -48.00 -40.04 -55.19
CA SER A 384 -48.82 -38.90 -55.68
C SER A 384 -48.36 -37.58 -55.20
N GLY A 385 -47.39 -37.54 -54.22
CA GLY A 385 -46.84 -36.36 -53.62
C GLY A 385 -47.61 -35.84 -52.36
N ASN A 386 -48.62 -36.61 -51.88
CA ASN A 386 -49.40 -36.25 -50.68
C ASN A 386 -48.64 -36.72 -49.44
N THR A 387 -48.65 -35.94 -48.40
CA THR A 387 -48.11 -36.34 -47.08
C THR A 387 -49.05 -37.34 -46.42
N VAL A 388 -48.58 -38.56 -46.17
CA VAL A 388 -49.33 -39.67 -45.57
C VAL A 388 -48.95 -39.96 -44.14
N ALA A 389 -47.70 -39.61 -43.79
CA ALA A 389 -47.18 -39.79 -42.45
C ALA A 389 -46.07 -38.78 -42.12
N TYR A 390 -45.65 -38.77 -40.90
CA TYR A 390 -44.50 -38.01 -40.40
C TYR A 390 -43.49 -38.94 -39.76
N ALA A 391 -42.22 -38.78 -40.13
CA ALA A 391 -41.09 -39.43 -39.45
C ALA A 391 -40.58 -38.49 -38.37
N VAL A 392 -40.30 -39.02 -37.19
CA VAL A 392 -39.82 -38.25 -36.06
C VAL A 392 -38.54 -38.90 -35.51
N ALA A 393 -37.57 -38.07 -35.19
CA ALA A 393 -36.41 -38.47 -34.44
C ALA A 393 -36.24 -37.53 -33.23
N ASN A 394 -36.15 -38.15 -32.06
CA ASN A 394 -35.96 -37.46 -30.77
C ASN A 394 -34.49 -37.55 -30.33
N ILE A 395 -33.87 -36.41 -30.11
CA ILE A 395 -32.50 -36.30 -29.61
C ILE A 395 -32.54 -35.91 -28.13
N ASP A 396 -31.78 -36.62 -27.27
CA ASP A 396 -31.72 -36.40 -25.84
C ASP A 396 -31.07 -35.04 -25.48
N ALA A 397 -31.89 -34.08 -25.12
CA ALA A 397 -31.44 -32.75 -24.70
C ALA A 397 -30.68 -32.78 -23.34
N SER A 398 -30.90 -33.79 -22.52
CA SER A 398 -30.20 -33.90 -21.22
C SER A 398 -28.71 -34.19 -21.41
N LYS A 399 -28.35 -35.04 -22.38
CA LYS A 399 -26.95 -35.33 -22.76
C LYS A 399 -26.27 -34.10 -23.36
N ILE A 400 -27.01 -33.33 -24.15
CA ILE A 400 -26.52 -32.06 -24.71
C ILE A 400 -26.26 -31.04 -23.59
N ASN A 401 -27.18 -30.91 -22.66
CA ASN A 401 -26.98 -29.99 -21.51
C ASN A 401 -25.74 -30.35 -20.70
N ILE A 402 -25.48 -31.64 -20.45
CA ILE A 402 -24.25 -32.06 -19.74
C ILE A 402 -23.01 -31.63 -20.51
N GLN A 403 -23.00 -31.82 -21.83
CA GLN A 403 -21.88 -31.42 -22.70
C GLN A 403 -21.71 -29.90 -22.76
N VAL A 404 -22.81 -29.13 -22.78
CA VAL A 404 -22.81 -27.66 -22.70
C VAL A 404 -22.20 -27.21 -21.39
N TYR A 405 -22.62 -27.75 -20.25
CA TYR A 405 -22.07 -27.41 -18.93
C TYR A 405 -20.59 -27.77 -18.83
N SER A 406 -20.16 -28.93 -19.30
CA SER A 406 -18.77 -29.36 -19.33
C SER A 406 -17.89 -28.36 -20.10
N ASN A 407 -18.30 -27.99 -21.30
CA ASN A 407 -17.57 -27.03 -22.10
C ASN A 407 -17.60 -25.61 -21.52
N ALA A 408 -18.72 -25.18 -20.93
CA ALA A 408 -18.78 -23.89 -20.20
C ALA A 408 -17.78 -23.85 -19.03
N VAL A 409 -17.67 -24.92 -18.26
CA VAL A 409 -16.68 -25.01 -17.15
C VAL A 409 -15.24 -25.01 -17.70
N ARG A 410 -14.97 -25.69 -18.81
CA ARG A 410 -13.65 -25.66 -19.47
C ARG A 410 -13.27 -24.22 -19.87
N ILE A 411 -14.19 -23.50 -20.50
CA ILE A 411 -13.99 -22.10 -20.90
C ILE A 411 -13.74 -21.23 -19.67
N LEU A 412 -14.59 -21.31 -18.64
CA LEU A 412 -14.45 -20.56 -17.40
C LEU A 412 -13.11 -20.83 -16.70
N ALA A 413 -12.67 -22.09 -16.66
CA ALA A 413 -11.40 -22.46 -16.06
C ALA A 413 -10.19 -21.86 -16.81
N ILE A 414 -10.22 -21.92 -18.14
CA ILE A 414 -9.18 -21.31 -19.01
C ILE A 414 -9.20 -19.78 -18.84
N GLU A 415 -10.37 -19.16 -18.83
CA GLU A 415 -10.48 -17.72 -18.59
C GLU A 415 -9.92 -17.34 -17.21
N ALA A 416 -10.29 -18.04 -16.15
CA ALA A 416 -9.75 -17.81 -14.82
C ALA A 416 -8.22 -17.93 -14.80
N PHE A 417 -7.67 -18.91 -15.52
CA PHE A 417 -6.23 -19.06 -15.71
C PHE A 417 -5.60 -17.85 -16.39
N VAL A 418 -6.13 -17.43 -17.53
CA VAL A 418 -5.61 -16.27 -18.29
C VAL A 418 -5.74 -14.98 -17.49
N PHE A 419 -6.88 -14.77 -16.82
CA PHE A 419 -7.11 -13.58 -15.98
C PHE A 419 -6.20 -13.52 -14.77
N LEU A 420 -5.92 -14.64 -14.09
CA LEU A 420 -4.99 -14.67 -12.98
C LEU A 420 -3.57 -14.29 -13.40
N ILE A 421 -3.09 -14.83 -14.53
CA ILE A 421 -1.77 -14.48 -15.06
C ILE A 421 -1.74 -13.01 -15.50
N GLY A 422 -2.70 -12.60 -16.34
CA GLY A 422 -2.79 -11.24 -16.88
C GLY A 422 -2.92 -10.21 -15.76
N GLY A 423 -3.80 -10.46 -14.78
CA GLY A 423 -3.98 -9.62 -13.61
C GLY A 423 -2.71 -9.54 -12.76
N ALA A 424 -2.05 -10.66 -12.52
CA ALA A 424 -0.80 -10.69 -11.75
C ALA A 424 0.33 -9.92 -12.46
N VAL A 425 0.48 -10.07 -13.78
CA VAL A 425 1.45 -9.31 -14.58
C VAL A 425 1.12 -7.82 -14.57
N LEU A 426 -0.14 -7.45 -14.72
CA LEU A 426 -0.57 -6.06 -14.70
C LEU A 426 -0.33 -5.40 -13.34
N ILE A 427 -0.72 -6.06 -12.24
CA ILE A 427 -0.48 -5.58 -10.88
C ILE A 427 1.02 -5.46 -10.62
N HIS A 428 1.82 -6.43 -11.09
CA HIS A 428 3.27 -6.37 -10.97
C HIS A 428 3.84 -5.14 -11.68
N ASN A 429 3.43 -4.89 -12.93
CA ASN A 429 3.89 -3.76 -13.72
C ASN A 429 3.47 -2.42 -13.10
N ILE A 430 2.21 -2.27 -12.69
CA ILE A 430 1.73 -1.05 -11.99
C ILE A 430 2.56 -0.81 -10.73
N ARG A 431 2.80 -1.84 -9.96
CA ARG A 431 3.60 -1.72 -8.75
C ARG A 431 5.04 -1.31 -9.04
N TYR A 432 5.66 -1.92 -10.05
CA TYR A 432 7.05 -1.69 -10.39
C TYR A 432 7.28 -0.31 -11.02
N PHE A 433 6.44 0.08 -11.99
CA PHE A 433 6.62 1.31 -12.75
C PHE A 433 6.04 2.55 -12.09
N PHE A 434 4.98 2.41 -11.27
CA PHE A 434 4.29 3.56 -10.68
C PHE A 434 4.41 3.62 -9.16
N ILE A 435 4.03 2.55 -8.45
CA ILE A 435 3.86 2.62 -7.00
C ILE A 435 5.20 2.68 -6.27
N VAL A 436 6.16 1.83 -6.65
CA VAL A 436 7.49 1.81 -6.01
C VAL A 436 8.23 3.13 -6.21
N PRO A 437 8.32 3.70 -7.42
CA PRO A 437 8.92 5.02 -7.62
C PRO A 437 8.27 6.14 -6.80
N LEU A 438 6.93 6.21 -6.77
CA LEU A 438 6.22 7.20 -5.96
C LEU A 438 6.50 7.06 -4.46
N LYS A 439 6.54 5.83 -3.93
CA LYS A 439 6.91 5.60 -2.52
C LYS A 439 8.35 6.00 -2.20
N ILE A 440 9.25 5.90 -3.17
CA ILE A 440 10.63 6.38 -3.01
C ILE A 440 10.61 7.90 -2.83
N VAL A 441 9.94 8.63 -3.72
CA VAL A 441 9.83 10.09 -3.65
C VAL A 441 9.18 10.51 -2.32
N ASP A 442 8.07 9.89 -1.91
CA ASP A 442 7.42 10.16 -0.60
C ASP A 442 8.38 9.93 0.58
N SER A 443 9.13 8.81 0.56
CA SER A 443 10.07 8.48 1.63
C SER A 443 11.24 9.47 1.73
N GLU A 444 11.66 10.06 0.61
CA GLU A 444 12.74 11.04 0.53
C GLU A 444 12.27 12.42 1.02
N ILE A 445 11.05 12.82 0.66
CA ILE A 445 10.42 14.04 1.16
C ILE A 445 10.24 13.98 2.68
N ARG A 446 9.73 12.85 3.21
CA ARG A 446 9.61 12.65 4.67
C ARG A 446 10.96 12.61 5.38
N ALA A 447 12.00 12.10 4.73
CA ALA A 447 13.35 12.12 5.29
C ALA A 447 13.89 13.56 5.36
N TYR A 448 13.62 14.39 4.36
CA TYR A 448 13.95 15.81 4.37
C TYR A 448 13.23 16.56 5.50
N GLU A 449 11.92 16.34 5.64
CA GLU A 449 11.11 16.93 6.72
C GLU A 449 11.64 16.54 8.11
N ALA A 450 11.97 15.25 8.32
CA ALA A 450 12.44 14.74 9.60
C ALA A 450 13.86 15.23 9.97
N ILE A 451 14.74 15.44 8.99
CA ILE A 451 16.13 15.90 9.19
C ILE A 451 16.18 17.42 9.32
N GLY A 452 15.30 18.12 8.65
CA GLY A 452 15.23 19.55 8.52
C GLY A 452 16.26 20.11 7.51
N PRO A 453 15.98 21.27 6.92
CA PRO A 453 16.79 21.85 5.84
C PRO A 453 18.23 22.11 6.25
N LYS A 454 18.46 22.53 7.48
CA LYS A 454 19.78 22.89 8.02
C LYS A 454 20.79 21.72 7.99
N LYS A 455 20.32 20.51 8.28
CA LYS A 455 21.15 19.29 8.31
C LYS A 455 21.07 18.50 7.01
N TRP A 456 20.19 18.87 6.08
CA TRP A 456 19.92 18.10 4.86
C TRP A 456 21.14 17.95 3.96
N LEU A 457 21.82 19.07 3.63
CA LEU A 457 22.95 19.09 2.67
C LEU A 457 24.11 18.18 3.10
N THR A 458 24.32 18.00 4.40
CA THR A 458 25.38 17.16 4.95
C THR A 458 24.92 15.76 5.32
N SER A 459 23.61 15.49 5.22
CA SER A 459 23.01 14.26 5.68
C SER A 459 23.43 13.03 4.86
N LYS A 460 23.44 11.86 5.51
CA LYS A 460 23.58 10.57 4.83
C LYS A 460 22.36 10.28 3.94
N ALA A 461 21.18 10.79 4.29
CA ALA A 461 19.95 10.60 3.53
C ALA A 461 20.09 11.23 2.13
N ARG A 462 20.51 12.49 2.03
CA ARG A 462 20.80 13.15 0.73
C ARG A 462 21.80 12.37 -0.12
N LYS A 463 22.86 11.85 0.48
CA LYS A 463 23.88 11.05 -0.23
C LYS A 463 23.34 9.69 -0.70
N SER A 464 22.27 9.19 -0.11
CA SER A 464 21.63 7.91 -0.45
C SER A 464 20.39 8.06 -1.33
N LEU A 465 20.06 9.28 -1.81
CA LEU A 465 18.95 9.51 -2.72
C LEU A 465 19.05 8.61 -3.95
N VAL A 466 17.92 8.07 -4.32
CA VAL A 466 17.83 7.14 -5.43
C VAL A 466 17.49 7.91 -6.69
N LYS A 467 18.44 7.94 -7.62
CA LYS A 467 18.15 8.45 -8.96
C LYS A 467 17.27 7.46 -9.72
N LEU A 468 16.01 7.80 -9.89
CA LEU A 468 15.15 7.06 -10.79
C LEU A 468 15.67 7.24 -12.22
N ARG A 469 15.98 6.11 -12.87
CA ARG A 469 16.49 6.09 -14.25
C ARG A 469 15.31 5.96 -15.20
N GLY A 470 14.72 7.05 -15.58
CA GLY A 470 13.61 7.13 -16.53
C GLY A 470 13.60 8.51 -17.21
N LYS A 471 12.80 8.62 -18.25
CA LYS A 471 12.48 9.90 -18.89
C LYS A 471 10.97 10.21 -18.74
N ASP A 472 10.32 9.52 -17.80
CA ASP A 472 8.91 9.66 -17.47
C ASP A 472 8.66 10.78 -16.44
N GLU A 473 7.41 11.09 -16.23
CA GLU A 473 6.96 12.14 -15.33
C GLU A 473 7.36 11.87 -13.87
N ILE A 474 7.42 10.60 -13.45
CA ILE A 474 7.79 10.21 -12.08
C ILE A 474 9.28 10.45 -11.84
N SER A 475 10.11 10.10 -12.82
CA SER A 475 11.56 10.38 -12.77
C SER A 475 11.85 11.88 -12.78
N SER A 476 11.08 12.65 -13.56
CA SER A 476 11.11 14.11 -13.55
C SER A 476 10.68 14.68 -12.20
N LEU A 477 9.58 14.19 -11.62
CA LEU A 477 9.10 14.58 -10.29
C LEU A 477 10.15 14.33 -9.20
N SER A 478 10.80 13.16 -9.23
CA SER A 478 11.89 12.83 -8.31
C SER A 478 13.06 13.82 -8.44
N SER A 479 13.46 14.14 -9.68
CA SER A 479 14.55 15.08 -9.93
C SER A 479 14.20 16.51 -9.48
N ILE A 480 13.01 16.98 -9.76
CA ILE A 480 12.50 18.28 -9.32
C ILE A 480 12.42 18.33 -7.79
N SER A 481 11.88 17.28 -7.16
CA SER A 481 11.80 17.19 -5.70
C SER A 481 13.20 17.30 -5.05
N HIS A 482 14.21 16.59 -5.58
CA HIS A 482 15.58 16.66 -5.07
C HIS A 482 16.17 18.06 -5.22
N SER A 483 16.03 18.68 -6.41
CA SER A 483 16.55 20.03 -6.64
C SER A 483 15.85 21.08 -5.77
N THR A 484 14.54 20.93 -5.54
CA THR A 484 13.78 21.83 -4.68
C THR A 484 14.20 21.70 -3.21
N MET A 485 14.40 20.48 -2.70
CA MET A 485 14.89 20.25 -1.34
C MET A 485 16.30 20.83 -1.13
N ASP A 486 17.19 20.66 -2.11
CA ASP A 486 18.55 21.23 -2.07
C ASP A 486 18.51 22.75 -2.09
N LEU A 487 17.73 23.33 -3.02
CA LEU A 487 17.59 24.79 -3.15
C LEU A 487 16.97 25.43 -1.89
N ALA A 488 15.95 24.78 -1.32
CA ALA A 488 15.34 25.25 -0.07
C ALA A 488 16.35 25.23 1.09
N ALA A 489 17.13 24.15 1.20
CA ALA A 489 18.15 24.04 2.24
C ALA A 489 19.26 25.08 2.08
N GLU A 490 19.75 25.32 0.86
CA GLU A 490 20.74 26.36 0.56
C GLU A 490 20.20 27.77 0.84
N SER A 491 18.94 28.03 0.47
CA SER A 491 18.30 29.32 0.70
C SER A 491 18.15 29.65 2.18
N ILE A 492 17.77 28.66 3.00
CA ILE A 492 17.63 28.84 4.46
C ILE A 492 18.98 29.13 5.08
N LEU A 493 20.05 28.40 4.72
CA LEU A 493 21.40 28.66 5.25
C LEU A 493 21.88 30.08 4.85
N LYS A 494 21.59 30.51 3.63
CA LYS A 494 21.96 31.86 3.17
C LYS A 494 21.18 32.93 3.91
N ILE A 495 19.90 32.72 4.19
CA ILE A 495 19.09 33.66 5.00
C ILE A 495 19.65 33.75 6.41
N GLU A 496 19.99 32.62 7.06
CA GLU A 496 20.61 32.63 8.39
C GLU A 496 21.95 33.38 8.40
N GLU A 497 22.79 33.16 7.40
CA GLU A 497 24.05 33.88 7.26
C GLU A 497 23.85 35.41 7.07
N GLN A 498 22.90 35.78 6.20
CA GLN A 498 22.54 37.18 5.99
C GLN A 498 21.95 37.82 7.24
N ALA A 499 21.09 37.12 7.99
CA ALA A 499 20.54 37.61 9.24
C ALA A 499 21.66 37.85 10.27
N ALA A 500 22.57 36.89 10.45
CA ALA A 500 23.68 37.03 11.36
C ALA A 500 24.59 38.24 10.97
N LYS A 501 24.85 38.39 9.69
CA LYS A 501 25.65 39.53 9.18
C LYS A 501 24.94 40.88 9.39
N LEU A 502 23.61 40.91 9.21
CA LEU A 502 22.80 42.10 9.47
C LEU A 502 22.86 42.52 10.94
N ILE A 503 22.67 41.55 11.86
CA ILE A 503 22.78 41.80 13.30
C ILE A 503 24.17 42.31 13.68
N ALA A 504 25.23 41.66 13.16
CA ALA A 504 26.61 42.13 13.43
C ALA A 504 26.87 43.56 12.89
N THR A 505 26.35 43.88 11.70
CA THR A 505 26.45 45.21 11.11
C THR A 505 25.68 46.23 11.96
N GLN A 506 24.47 45.92 12.40
CA GLN A 506 23.65 46.77 13.22
C GLN A 506 24.35 47.06 14.56
N LYS A 507 24.92 46.03 15.22
CA LYS A 507 25.71 46.18 16.42
C LYS A 507 26.91 47.14 16.19
N GLY A 508 27.67 46.93 15.10
CA GLY A 508 28.80 47.79 14.76
C GLY A 508 28.41 49.25 14.53
N VAL A 509 27.30 49.52 13.87
CA VAL A 509 26.79 50.88 13.64
C VAL A 509 26.43 51.58 14.96
N VAL A 510 25.76 50.89 15.87
CA VAL A 510 25.39 51.43 17.20
C VAL A 510 26.64 51.79 18.01
N PHE A 511 27.64 50.90 18.06
CA PHE A 511 28.90 51.18 18.75
C PHE A 511 29.65 52.39 18.11
N ALA A 512 29.73 52.44 16.79
CA ALA A 512 30.38 53.56 16.10
C ALA A 512 29.68 54.89 16.34
N LEU A 513 28.33 54.91 16.37
CA LEU A 513 27.59 56.12 16.71
C LEU A 513 27.80 56.53 18.19
N ALA A 514 27.83 55.60 19.13
CA ALA A 514 28.11 55.86 20.53
C ALA A 514 29.52 56.41 20.72
N GLU A 515 30.55 55.88 20.05
CA GLU A 515 31.91 56.39 20.05
C GLU A 515 32.02 57.80 19.42
N ILE A 516 31.28 58.08 18.37
CA ILE A 516 31.26 59.44 17.75
C ILE A 516 30.70 60.46 18.77
N ILE A 517 29.66 60.12 19.49
CA ILE A 517 29.08 60.99 20.50
C ILE A 517 30.05 61.19 21.65
N GLU A 518 30.65 60.12 22.15
CA GLU A 518 31.65 60.17 23.21
C GLU A 518 32.94 60.93 22.84
N SER A 519 33.35 60.85 21.53
CA SER A 519 34.53 61.59 21.01
C SER A 519 34.45 63.13 21.17
N ARG A 520 33.23 63.67 21.36
CA ARG A 520 33.05 65.12 21.67
C ARG A 520 33.53 65.47 23.09
N ASP A 521 33.56 64.53 24.01
CA ASP A 521 33.96 64.67 25.40
C ASP A 521 35.44 64.35 25.55
N LYS A 522 36.36 64.78 24.81
CA LYS A 522 37.81 64.57 24.95
C LYS A 522 38.28 63.38 25.81
N CYS A 523 37.37 62.43 26.01
CA CYS A 523 37.65 61.13 26.62
C CYS A 523 38.36 60.20 25.62
N THR A 524 39.05 59.19 26.12
CA THR A 524 39.77 58.23 25.25
C THR A 524 38.80 57.41 24.40
N ALA A 525 39.12 57.32 23.11
CA ALA A 525 38.41 56.46 22.15
C ALA A 525 38.32 55.07 22.67
N ASP A 526 37.52 54.38 23.07
CA ASP A 526 37.34 53.03 23.62
C ASP A 526 36.54 52.98 24.96
N HIS A 527 36.21 54.13 25.56
CA HIS A 527 35.44 54.15 26.83
C HIS A 527 34.14 53.37 26.69
N THR A 528 33.35 53.72 25.68
CA THR A 528 32.07 53.05 25.38
C THR A 528 32.22 51.52 25.23
N THR A 529 33.25 51.07 24.50
CA THR A 529 33.53 49.65 24.31
C THR A 529 33.91 48.96 25.63
N ARG A 530 34.80 49.61 26.45
CA ARG A 530 35.23 49.04 27.74
C ARG A 530 34.08 48.97 28.73
N THR A 531 33.29 50.03 28.91
CA THR A 531 32.13 50.07 29.79
C THR A 531 31.11 48.96 29.40
N ALA A 532 30.83 48.79 28.10
CA ALA A 532 29.96 47.71 27.62
C ALA A 532 30.51 46.33 27.96
N MET A 533 31.83 46.10 27.78
CA MET A 533 32.44 44.81 28.14
C MET A 533 32.45 44.52 29.63
N TYR A 534 32.82 45.49 30.48
CA TYR A 534 32.78 45.35 31.95
C TYR A 534 31.34 45.04 32.43
N SER A 535 30.35 45.75 31.89
CA SER A 535 28.95 45.52 32.19
C SER A 535 28.51 44.07 31.82
N SER A 536 28.91 43.61 30.65
CA SER A 536 28.62 42.23 30.22
C SER A 536 29.34 41.18 31.10
N MET A 537 30.58 41.45 31.53
CA MET A 537 31.31 40.55 32.45
C MET A 537 30.61 40.42 33.81
N ILE A 538 30.15 41.54 34.37
CA ILE A 538 29.39 41.56 35.64
C ILE A 538 28.07 40.78 35.47
N ALA A 539 27.30 41.06 34.38
CA ALA A 539 26.03 40.37 34.13
C ALA A 539 26.20 38.84 33.98
N ASN A 540 27.24 38.40 33.27
CA ASN A 540 27.54 36.98 33.11
C ASN A 540 27.91 36.29 34.43
N GLU A 541 28.62 37.01 35.36
CA GLU A 541 28.93 36.45 36.66
C GLU A 541 27.67 36.27 37.50
N LEU A 542 26.77 37.27 37.52
CA LEU A 542 25.48 37.16 38.18
C LEU A 542 24.67 35.94 37.69
N VAL A 543 24.70 35.64 36.39
CA VAL A 543 24.06 34.44 35.84
C VAL A 543 24.72 33.16 36.36
N LYS A 544 26.06 33.09 36.43
CA LYS A 544 26.77 31.93 36.97
C LYS A 544 26.41 31.71 38.44
N GLU A 545 26.22 32.80 39.21
CA GLU A 545 25.77 32.76 40.58
C GLU A 545 24.27 32.42 40.74
N GLY A 546 23.51 32.34 39.64
CA GLY A 546 22.08 32.06 39.65
C GLY A 546 21.22 33.24 40.10
N LYS A 547 21.75 34.48 40.02
CA LYS A 547 21.08 35.69 40.45
C LYS A 547 20.27 36.30 39.29
N TYR A 548 19.16 36.95 39.64
CA TYR A 548 18.26 37.68 38.74
C TYR A 548 17.81 36.88 37.48
N PRO A 549 17.39 35.60 37.60
CA PRO A 549 17.08 34.75 36.44
C PRO A 549 15.94 35.29 35.59
N ASP A 550 15.01 36.06 36.16
CA ASP A 550 13.87 36.66 35.47
C ASP A 550 14.25 37.89 34.62
N VAL A 551 15.42 38.49 34.87
CA VAL A 551 15.91 39.69 34.19
C VAL A 551 17.07 39.36 33.23
N LEU A 552 18.02 38.56 33.70
CA LEU A 552 19.22 38.18 32.95
C LEU A 552 18.97 37.00 32.01
N THR A 553 18.01 37.17 31.11
CA THR A 553 17.66 36.17 30.07
C THR A 553 18.77 36.07 29.02
N GLU A 554 18.77 35.00 28.21
CA GLU A 554 19.71 34.85 27.09
C GLU A 554 19.62 36.04 26.12
N GLU A 555 18.40 36.49 25.79
CA GLU A 555 18.13 37.64 24.93
C GLU A 555 18.68 38.95 25.52
N PHE A 556 18.51 39.16 26.86
CA PHE A 556 19.07 40.28 27.55
C PHE A 556 20.61 40.29 27.44
N LEU A 557 21.28 39.18 27.73
CA LEU A 557 22.74 39.08 27.69
C LEU A 557 23.32 39.32 26.30
N GLU A 558 22.66 38.79 25.24
CA GLU A 558 23.07 39.03 23.86
C GLU A 558 23.04 40.53 23.46
N ASN A 559 22.15 41.28 24.05
CA ASN A 559 21.89 42.67 23.71
C ASN A 559 22.45 43.68 24.70
N PHE A 560 22.85 43.25 25.90
CA PHE A 560 23.22 44.15 26.99
C PHE A 560 24.45 45.00 26.69
N ALA A 561 25.45 44.45 25.99
CA ALA A 561 26.64 45.24 25.60
C ALA A 561 26.28 46.45 24.71
N ILE A 562 25.31 46.27 23.81
CA ILE A 562 24.85 47.35 22.92
C ILE A 562 24.07 48.39 23.73
N ALA A 563 23.23 47.96 24.66
CA ALA A 563 22.45 48.82 25.52
C ALA A 563 23.38 49.67 26.44
N ALA A 564 24.40 49.03 27.01
CA ALA A 564 25.40 49.71 27.85
C ALA A 564 26.23 50.74 27.06
N ALA A 565 26.54 50.46 25.80
CA ALA A 565 27.26 51.42 24.92
C ALA A 565 26.52 52.77 24.75
N LEU A 566 25.18 52.74 24.87
CA LEU A 566 24.33 53.91 24.69
C LEU A 566 24.10 54.74 26.00
N HIS A 567 24.79 54.42 27.12
CA HIS A 567 24.55 55.09 28.41
C HIS A 567 24.67 56.63 28.31
N ASP A 568 25.67 57.13 27.60
CA ASP A 568 26.01 58.53 27.45
C ASP A 568 25.51 59.17 26.14
N VAL A 569 24.60 58.54 25.40
CA VAL A 569 24.08 59.05 24.11
C VAL A 569 23.50 60.46 24.23
N GLY A 570 22.97 60.83 25.39
CA GLY A 570 22.41 62.17 25.67
C GLY A 570 23.45 63.31 25.71
N LYS A 571 24.73 62.99 25.83
CA LYS A 571 25.81 64.04 25.79
C LYS A 571 25.77 64.83 24.45
N ILE A 572 25.13 64.28 23.40
CA ILE A 572 24.94 64.99 22.12
C ILE A 572 24.16 66.33 22.29
N LYS A 573 23.34 66.44 23.32
CA LYS A 573 22.53 67.62 23.63
C LYS A 573 23.25 68.62 24.55
N ILE A 574 24.35 68.24 25.20
CA ILE A 574 25.07 69.09 26.13
C ILE A 574 25.95 70.08 25.32
N PRO A 575 25.91 71.38 25.64
CA PRO A 575 26.74 72.37 24.98
C PRO A 575 28.25 72.11 25.17
N ASP A 576 29.07 72.26 24.09
CA ASP A 576 30.50 72.01 24.14
C ASP A 576 31.24 72.88 25.17
N ALA A 577 30.74 74.09 25.46
CA ALA A 577 31.29 74.96 26.48
C ALA A 577 31.23 74.37 27.88
N ILE A 578 30.24 73.52 28.16
CA ILE A 578 30.05 72.81 29.43
C ILE A 578 30.76 71.46 29.37
N LEU A 579 30.51 70.71 28.30
CA LEU A 579 31.05 69.36 28.14
C LEU A 579 32.58 69.34 28.18
N ASN A 580 33.22 70.33 27.55
CA ASN A 580 34.68 70.46 27.40
C ASN A 580 35.31 71.54 28.24
N LYS A 581 34.63 72.02 29.29
CA LYS A 581 35.14 73.12 30.15
C LYS A 581 36.44 72.75 30.85
N PRO A 582 37.53 73.51 30.66
CA PRO A 582 38.75 73.27 31.42
C PRO A 582 38.59 73.69 32.86
N GLY A 583 38.32 72.75 33.77
CA GLY A 583 38.17 72.99 35.24
C GLY A 583 36.86 72.46 35.76
N LYS A 584 36.57 72.76 37.07
CA LYS A 584 35.34 72.31 37.68
C LYS A 584 34.13 73.06 37.17
N LEU A 585 33.02 72.34 36.96
CA LEU A 585 31.73 72.91 36.62
C LEU A 585 31.17 73.72 37.84
N THR A 586 30.50 74.83 37.54
CA THR A 586 29.67 75.50 38.60
C THR A 586 28.44 74.58 38.86
N LYS A 587 27.70 74.95 39.90
CA LYS A 587 26.47 74.16 40.23
C LYS A 587 25.49 74.19 39.10
N GLU A 588 25.27 75.34 38.48
CA GLU A 588 24.36 75.52 37.33
C GLU A 588 24.83 74.73 36.13
N GLU A 589 26.13 74.79 35.83
CA GLU A 589 26.71 74.00 34.66
C GLU A 589 26.62 72.51 34.94
N PHE A 590 26.80 72.06 36.23
CA PHE A 590 26.64 70.68 36.61
C PHE A 590 25.18 70.20 36.50
N ASP A 591 24.21 71.07 36.81
CA ASP A 591 22.82 70.82 36.65
C ASP A 591 22.48 70.61 35.14
N VAL A 592 23.03 71.40 34.21
CA VAL A 592 22.92 71.16 32.76
C VAL A 592 23.64 69.86 32.37
N MET A 593 24.82 69.58 32.92
CA MET A 593 25.50 68.31 32.61
C MET A 593 24.66 67.09 33.00
N LYS A 594 23.92 67.12 34.11
CA LYS A 594 23.04 66.02 34.52
C LYS A 594 21.88 65.73 33.53
N GLU A 595 21.52 66.74 32.70
CA GLU A 595 20.45 66.56 31.71
C GLU A 595 20.78 65.47 30.67
N HIS A 596 22.08 65.11 30.46
CA HIS A 596 22.43 64.10 29.48
C HIS A 596 21.70 62.77 29.75
N THR A 597 21.42 62.39 30.98
CA THR A 597 20.71 61.18 31.34
C THR A 597 19.25 61.18 30.84
N LEU A 598 18.53 62.31 31.07
CA LEU A 598 17.16 62.49 30.62
C LEU A 598 17.08 62.70 29.10
N GLU A 599 18.01 63.41 28.52
CA GLU A 599 18.06 63.64 27.07
C GLU A 599 18.40 62.35 26.34
N GLY A 600 19.27 61.51 26.88
CA GLY A 600 19.56 60.16 26.35
C GLY A 600 18.33 59.25 26.39
N GLU A 601 17.63 59.25 27.52
CA GLU A 601 16.36 58.49 27.64
C GLU A 601 15.35 58.95 26.56
N LYS A 602 15.19 60.26 26.35
CA LYS A 602 14.29 60.79 25.31
C LYS A 602 14.71 60.39 23.91
N ILE A 603 15.99 60.43 23.59
CA ILE A 603 16.50 60.02 22.27
C ILE A 603 16.17 58.56 21.98
N ILE A 604 16.38 57.70 22.96
CA ILE A 604 16.09 56.27 22.83
C ILE A 604 14.59 56.01 22.75
N GLU A 605 13.78 56.75 23.52
CA GLU A 605 12.31 56.70 23.47
C GLU A 605 11.77 57.05 22.10
N LEU A 606 12.28 58.07 21.45
CA LEU A 606 11.92 58.42 20.08
C LEU A 606 12.27 57.30 19.08
N ALA A 607 13.45 56.68 19.22
CA ALA A 607 13.85 55.54 18.39
C ALA A 607 12.92 54.33 18.62
N LEU A 608 12.45 54.07 19.84
CA LEU A 608 11.47 53.02 20.14
C LEU A 608 10.11 53.28 19.47
N GLN A 609 9.67 54.57 19.47
CA GLN A 609 8.40 54.93 18.80
C GLN A 609 8.46 54.75 17.29
N ASP A 610 9.58 55.12 16.64
CA ASP A 610 9.77 55.03 15.21
C ASP A 610 9.84 53.56 14.72
N ILE A 611 10.39 52.64 15.51
CA ILE A 611 10.52 51.22 15.15
C ILE A 611 9.20 50.48 15.24
N GLY A 612 8.23 50.98 16.06
CA GLY A 612 6.89 50.42 16.21
C GLY A 612 6.83 49.00 16.80
N ALA A 613 7.95 48.49 17.28
CA ALA A 613 8.09 47.18 17.92
C ALA A 613 8.77 47.31 19.29
N SER A 614 8.44 46.42 20.21
CA SER A 614 9.17 46.32 21.50
C SER A 614 10.58 45.77 21.21
N SER A 615 11.57 46.63 21.21
CA SER A 615 12.99 46.25 21.13
C SER A 615 13.56 46.16 22.55
N GLU A 616 13.91 44.94 22.99
CA GLU A 616 14.43 44.69 24.33
C GLU A 616 15.73 45.50 24.56
N TYR A 617 16.64 45.54 23.58
CA TYR A 617 17.89 46.26 23.72
C TYR A 617 17.71 47.79 23.83
N LEU A 618 16.75 48.39 23.13
CA LEU A 618 16.43 49.81 23.26
C LEU A 618 15.72 50.10 24.59
N THR A 619 14.87 49.21 25.04
CA THR A 619 14.24 49.35 26.37
C THR A 619 15.29 49.31 27.49
N THR A 620 16.24 48.38 27.41
CA THR A 620 17.37 48.30 28.32
C THR A 620 18.28 49.51 28.21
N ALA A 621 18.59 49.99 26.98
CA ALA A 621 19.39 51.18 26.77
C ALA A 621 18.74 52.46 27.33
N LYS A 622 17.41 52.60 27.20
CA LYS A 622 16.64 53.67 27.81
C LYS A 622 16.82 53.67 29.35
N GLN A 623 16.68 52.50 29.98
CA GLN A 623 16.88 52.34 31.41
C GLN A 623 18.34 52.66 31.83
N VAL A 624 19.29 52.18 31.09
CA VAL A 624 20.73 52.48 31.31
C VAL A 624 21.01 53.96 31.20
N SER A 625 20.62 54.60 30.09
CA SER A 625 20.90 56.01 29.88
C SER A 625 20.22 56.89 30.91
N GLY A 626 18.97 56.57 31.28
CA GLY A 626 18.21 57.33 32.28
C GLY A 626 18.63 57.09 33.74
N GLY A 627 19.43 56.04 34.06
CA GLY A 627 19.64 55.58 35.44
C GLY A 627 21.09 55.29 35.86
N HIS A 628 22.08 55.30 34.95
CA HIS A 628 23.46 54.92 35.29
C HIS A 628 24.18 55.83 36.30
N HIS A 629 23.65 57.01 36.56
CA HIS A 629 24.14 57.92 37.59
C HIS A 629 23.26 57.95 38.84
N GLU A 630 22.27 57.10 38.95
CA GLU A 630 21.59 56.88 40.21
C GLU A 630 22.53 56.18 41.21
N ARG A 631 22.37 56.46 42.43
CA ARG A 631 23.20 55.91 43.56
C ARG A 631 22.32 54.97 44.38
N TRP A 632 22.92 53.94 44.94
CA TRP A 632 22.20 52.96 45.73
C TRP A 632 21.52 53.60 47.00
N ASP A 633 22.11 54.63 47.59
CA ASP A 633 21.59 55.34 48.69
C ASP A 633 20.49 56.38 48.39
N GLY A 634 20.19 56.62 47.09
CA GLY A 634 19.21 57.56 46.58
C GLY A 634 19.71 59.01 46.45
N THR A 635 21.02 59.26 46.62
CA THR A 635 21.62 60.60 46.44
C THR A 635 22.07 60.89 45.03
N GLY A 636 21.78 59.98 44.11
CA GLY A 636 22.11 60.08 42.66
C GLY A 636 21.19 61.01 41.87
N TYR A 637 21.30 60.95 40.55
CA TYR A 637 20.47 61.72 39.64
C TYR A 637 20.13 60.87 38.39
N PRO A 638 19.08 61.18 37.66
CA PRO A 638 18.26 62.44 37.68
C PRO A 638 17.05 62.37 38.59
N ARG A 639 16.64 61.17 39.09
CA ARG A 639 15.40 60.94 39.83
C ARG A 639 15.60 60.70 41.29
N GLY A 640 16.84 60.40 41.73
CA GLY A 640 17.17 60.02 43.10
C GLY A 640 16.58 58.68 43.55
N LEU A 641 16.56 57.69 42.61
CA LEU A 641 16.07 56.34 42.87
C LEU A 641 16.95 55.64 43.88
N LYS A 642 16.32 54.87 44.78
CA LYS A 642 17.05 54.21 45.90
C LYS A 642 16.93 52.69 45.78
N GLY A 643 18.06 52.00 45.92
CA GLY A 643 18.11 50.54 45.95
C GLY A 643 17.57 49.92 44.63
N ASP A 644 16.65 49.00 44.75
CA ASP A 644 16.05 48.28 43.64
C ASP A 644 15.10 49.10 42.76
N GLU A 645 14.77 50.35 43.13
CA GLU A 645 14.05 51.27 42.24
C GLU A 645 14.88 51.62 41.00
N THR A 646 16.23 51.54 41.10
CA THR A 646 17.13 51.71 39.96
C THR A 646 17.20 50.41 39.18
N PRO A 647 16.90 50.42 37.87
CA PRO A 647 16.96 49.23 37.04
C PRO A 647 18.30 48.49 37.17
N LEU A 648 18.30 47.15 37.22
CA LEU A 648 19.48 46.31 37.35
C LEU A 648 20.56 46.66 36.33
N CYS A 649 20.16 46.84 35.05
CA CYS A 649 21.07 47.19 33.96
C CYS A 649 21.80 48.52 34.21
N ALA A 650 21.12 49.51 34.78
CA ALA A 650 21.71 50.81 35.12
C ALA A 650 22.70 50.72 36.32
N ARG A 651 22.34 49.93 37.34
CA ARG A 651 23.23 49.63 38.48
C ARG A 651 24.53 48.94 38.02
N ILE A 652 24.45 47.98 37.08
CA ILE A 652 25.63 47.30 36.52
C ILE A 652 26.49 48.28 35.74
N VAL A 653 25.90 49.10 34.87
CA VAL A 653 26.64 50.06 34.06
C VAL A 653 27.31 51.14 34.94
N ALA A 654 26.69 51.56 36.07
CA ALA A 654 27.29 52.52 37.00
C ALA A 654 28.64 52.05 37.53
N ILE A 655 28.81 50.78 37.90
CA ILE A 655 30.08 50.20 38.35
C ILE A 655 31.09 50.23 37.21
N ALA A 656 30.67 49.79 36.00
CA ALA A 656 31.53 49.74 34.83
C ALA A 656 32.02 51.09 34.36
N ASP A 657 31.15 52.10 34.36
CA ASP A 657 31.49 53.48 33.97
C ASP A 657 32.48 54.10 34.99
N VAL A 658 32.21 54.00 36.28
CA VAL A 658 33.12 54.51 37.32
C VAL A 658 34.48 53.80 37.29
N LEU A 659 34.51 52.49 37.08
CA LEU A 659 35.77 51.76 36.93
C LEU A 659 36.60 52.33 35.77
N ASP A 660 35.98 52.50 34.59
CA ASP A 660 36.65 53.04 33.45
C ASP A 660 37.12 54.51 33.69
N ALA A 661 36.24 55.29 34.32
CA ALA A 661 36.57 56.67 34.68
C ALA A 661 37.77 56.80 35.65
N LEU A 662 37.99 55.78 36.53
CA LEU A 662 39.10 55.76 37.45
C LEU A 662 40.39 55.21 36.84
N THR A 663 40.30 54.21 35.98
CA THR A 663 41.45 53.47 35.45
C THR A 663 41.99 54.00 34.13
N CYS A 664 41.22 54.85 33.44
CA CYS A 664 41.64 55.42 32.19
C CYS A 664 42.16 56.85 32.30
N ARG A 665 43.09 57.22 31.41
CA ARG A 665 43.65 58.56 31.34
C ARG A 665 42.60 59.57 30.86
N ARG A 666 42.40 60.63 31.65
CA ARG A 666 41.56 61.77 31.27
C ARG A 666 42.40 63.05 31.14
N PRO A 667 41.98 64.05 30.38
CA PRO A 667 42.79 65.30 30.14
C PRO A 667 43.29 66.01 31.39
N TYR A 668 42.58 65.76 32.52
CA TYR A 668 42.87 66.45 33.79
C TYR A 668 43.16 65.47 34.95
N LYS A 669 43.28 64.15 34.68
CA LYS A 669 43.49 63.13 35.73
C LYS A 669 44.32 61.96 35.18
N GLU A 670 45.46 61.71 35.83
CA GLU A 670 46.21 60.48 35.59
C GLU A 670 45.43 59.26 36.05
N PRO A 671 45.54 58.11 35.28
CA PRO A 671 44.84 56.90 35.63
C PRO A 671 45.27 56.39 37.02
N TRP A 672 44.29 55.94 37.79
CA TRP A 672 44.59 55.29 39.07
C TRP A 672 45.08 53.87 38.84
N PRO A 673 45.97 53.37 39.73
CA PRO A 673 46.27 51.97 39.81
C PRO A 673 44.98 51.15 39.96
N PHE A 674 44.88 50.02 39.27
CA PHE A 674 43.68 49.19 39.27
C PHE A 674 43.24 48.82 40.69
N GLU A 675 44.17 48.43 41.58
CA GLU A 675 43.92 48.09 42.97
C GLU A 675 43.28 49.28 43.75
N LYS A 676 43.69 50.50 43.46
CA LYS A 676 43.08 51.67 44.04
C LYS A 676 41.65 51.90 43.61
N ALA A 677 41.37 51.69 42.29
CA ALA A 677 40.01 51.78 41.77
C ALA A 677 39.09 50.71 42.39
N LEU A 678 39.57 49.48 42.55
CA LEU A 678 38.84 48.38 43.20
C LEU A 678 38.51 48.75 44.65
N ALA A 679 39.50 49.24 45.40
CA ALA A 679 39.29 49.64 46.81
C ALA A 679 38.21 50.73 46.95
N THR A 680 38.20 51.71 46.03
CA THR A 680 37.18 52.77 46.03
C THR A 680 35.79 52.21 45.67
N ILE A 681 35.66 51.34 44.69
CA ILE A 681 34.37 50.73 44.41
C ILE A 681 33.86 49.90 45.59
N GLN A 682 34.75 49.18 46.29
CA GLN A 682 34.43 48.41 47.47
C GLN A 682 34.03 49.27 48.64
N GLU A 683 34.72 50.41 48.88
CA GLU A 683 34.39 51.39 49.91
C GLU A 683 33.04 52.06 49.67
N GLU A 684 32.66 52.28 48.47
CA GLU A 684 31.39 52.90 48.10
C GLU A 684 30.21 51.83 47.92
N SER A 685 30.46 50.58 48.30
CA SER A 685 29.42 49.57 48.42
C SER A 685 28.33 49.93 49.39
N GLY A 686 27.07 49.83 49.08
CA GLY A 686 25.91 50.24 49.91
C GLY A 686 25.61 51.72 49.92
N THR A 687 26.45 52.55 49.30
CA THR A 687 26.22 54.01 49.18
C THR A 687 26.08 54.37 47.64
N HIS A 688 27.12 54.28 46.90
CA HIS A 688 27.07 54.51 45.48
C HIS A 688 26.57 53.26 44.68
N PHE A 689 27.13 52.11 45.02
CA PHE A 689 26.90 50.88 44.30
C PHE A 689 26.08 49.89 45.13
N ASP A 690 25.33 49.08 44.40
CA ASP A 690 24.63 47.91 44.90
C ASP A 690 25.65 46.90 45.46
N PRO A 691 25.56 46.54 46.76
CA PRO A 691 26.49 45.59 47.36
C PRO A 691 26.60 44.26 46.67
N GLU A 692 25.48 43.74 46.18
CA GLU A 692 25.44 42.45 45.47
C GLU A 692 26.17 42.49 44.15
N LEU A 693 26.10 43.62 43.44
CA LEU A 693 26.82 43.81 42.18
C LEU A 693 28.31 44.08 42.39
N VAL A 694 28.66 44.74 43.51
CA VAL A 694 30.08 44.91 43.90
C VAL A 694 30.70 43.55 44.21
N ASP A 695 30.01 42.65 44.91
CA ASP A 695 30.49 41.31 45.21
C ASP A 695 30.74 40.52 43.91
N ALA A 696 29.78 40.54 42.94
CA ALA A 696 29.92 39.90 41.63
C ALA A 696 31.08 40.50 40.80
N PHE A 697 31.24 41.82 40.84
CA PHE A 697 32.37 42.52 40.21
C PHE A 697 33.72 42.10 40.82
N MET A 698 33.81 42.00 42.13
CA MET A 698 35.02 41.59 42.83
C MET A 698 35.39 40.12 42.55
N ALA A 699 34.42 39.27 42.30
CA ALA A 699 34.64 37.87 41.89
C ALA A 699 35.36 37.77 40.52
N ILE A 700 35.14 38.72 39.61
CA ILE A 700 35.72 38.74 38.26
C ILE A 700 36.86 39.74 38.09
N LYS A 701 37.39 40.35 39.17
CA LYS A 701 38.41 41.40 39.13
C LYS A 701 39.64 41.05 38.31
N ASP A 702 40.10 39.78 38.36
CA ASP A 702 41.28 39.30 37.64
C ASP A 702 41.03 39.25 36.14
N ASP A 703 39.83 38.84 35.74
CA ASP A 703 39.40 38.84 34.33
C ASP A 703 39.27 40.26 33.78
N VAL A 704 38.73 41.18 34.56
CA VAL A 704 38.61 42.60 34.22
C VAL A 704 39.99 43.22 34.06
N GLN A 705 40.94 42.90 34.99
CA GLN A 705 42.33 43.40 34.92
C GLN A 705 43.06 42.85 33.69
N ALA A 706 42.83 41.52 33.39
CA ALA A 706 43.38 40.90 32.20
C ALA A 706 42.87 41.56 30.89
N PHE A 707 41.58 41.95 30.88
CA PHE A 707 40.99 42.67 29.74
C PHE A 707 41.57 44.10 29.62
N LEU A 708 41.73 44.82 30.73
CA LEU A 708 42.31 46.16 30.73
C LEU A 708 43.76 46.15 30.25
N ASN A 709 44.57 45.16 30.60
CA ASN A 709 45.98 45.04 30.23
C ASN A 709 46.21 44.54 28.79
N LYS A 710 45.18 43.98 28.11
CA LYS A 710 45.27 43.50 26.70
C LYS A 710 45.22 44.64 25.67
N LYS A 711 44.85 45.83 26.06
CA LYS A 711 44.83 47.02 25.23
C LYS A 711 45.93 47.98 25.68
#